data_4f3f31d92ab0a34b68106beb34fc254b
#
_entry.id   4f3f31d92ab0a34b68106beb34fc254b
#
_cell.length_a   1.000
_cell.length_b   1.000
_cell.length_c   1.000
_cell.angle_alpha   90.00
_cell.angle_beta   90.00
_cell.angle_gamma   90.00
#
_symmetry.space_group_name_H-M   'P 1'
#
loop_
_entity.id
_entity.type
_entity.pdbx_description
1 polymer ?
#
loop_
_entity_poly.entity_id
_entity_poly.type
_entity_poly.pdbx_seq_one_letter_code
_entity_poly.pdbx_strand_id
1 'polypeptide(L)'
;MLIHKLTFVNVIFAILLLSFPQLKSQSNKFEPIDVFDLEYVSSPSISPDGKKILYVRNFKDIMTDKNFSNIWVINYDGSNNIPLTTGNQNHFDPTWSNLGDKFTYKSNSGGTVQLYLYQLDSKTYQKLTNVQTSIGKVDWSDDDKYLTFTSFVEKSSNRIIKMPKKPNGAKWNKPAVEISDIKYRSDGRGFLKQGYNQIFVLPVEGGTPRQVSFLENNSGSPKWKSNRQILFSANLNEDSDLEPTNSEIHLLDIYSNKVTQLTTRFGPDYSPVISPDRSKIAYLGYDEKYLGYQQSDIYIMSHDGKNHINISSDFDRDISNINWSDDGKGLYFQYDDKGMTKLAYVSNYGKVRDIENELAGLSLGRPYSGGTYSISKNGRYAITYGNVYNPSDLAVGYNGKMSRLTDLNKDLFDYKKLGNVEEVWYKSSFDGRDIHGWLVKPPNFDSSKKYPLILEIHGGPFSNYGFRFSAEVQLFASKGYIVLYTNPRGSTSYGKEFANLIHHNYPNQDYDDLMSGIDHLIKQPFVDKNNLFVTGGSGGGVLTAWIVGKTDRFNAAVVAKPVINWYSFVLYADNTNFYYKYWQPGPPWENLEHYMKRSPISYVGNVKTPTMLLTGENDYRTPMAESEQFYTGLKLNSVESMLIRIPGASHGIAARPSNLITKVNAITAWFEKYKK
;
A
#
# COMPACT_ATOMS: atom_id res chain seq x y z
N MET A 1 55.04 -10.93 -56.62
CA MET A 1 54.37 -9.87 -55.83
C MET A 1 52.87 -10.13 -55.62
N LEU A 2 52.39 -11.40 -55.73
CA LEU A 2 50.96 -11.76 -55.53
C LEU A 2 50.73 -12.72 -54.38
N ILE A 3 51.76 -13.25 -53.72
CA ILE A 3 51.62 -14.24 -52.63
C ILE A 3 51.52 -13.58 -51.25
N HIS A 4 52.00 -12.34 -51.07
CA HIS A 4 51.93 -11.63 -49.76
C HIS A 4 50.57 -10.92 -49.46
N LYS A 5 49.67 -10.76 -50.46
CA LYS A 5 48.36 -10.13 -50.20
C LYS A 5 47.27 -11.11 -49.77
N LEU A 6 47.40 -12.43 -50.02
CA LEU A 6 46.40 -13.41 -49.57
C LEU A 6 46.57 -13.82 -48.08
N THR A 7 47.75 -13.75 -47.54
CA THR A 7 48.02 -14.09 -46.12
C THR A 7 47.52 -13.03 -45.16
N PHE A 8 47.47 -11.74 -45.57
CA PHE A 8 47.02 -10.66 -44.72
C PHE A 8 45.49 -10.58 -44.59
N VAL A 9 44.75 -10.98 -45.64
CA VAL A 9 43.27 -11.02 -45.63
C VAL A 9 42.77 -12.17 -44.76
N ASN A 10 43.44 -13.31 -44.77
CA ASN A 10 43.04 -14.46 -43.92
C ASN A 10 43.31 -14.26 -42.42
N VAL A 11 44.32 -13.47 -42.04
CA VAL A 11 44.61 -13.14 -40.65
C VAL A 11 43.62 -12.11 -40.10
N ILE A 12 43.17 -11.17 -40.91
CA ILE A 12 42.15 -10.17 -40.52
C ILE A 12 40.77 -10.87 -40.37
N PHE A 13 40.45 -11.84 -41.22
CA PHE A 13 39.17 -12.62 -41.08
C PHE A 13 39.19 -13.57 -39.89
N ALA A 14 40.35 -14.17 -39.51
CA ALA A 14 40.49 -15.00 -38.33
C ALA A 14 40.42 -14.18 -37.02
N ILE A 15 40.91 -12.91 -37.01
CA ILE A 15 40.85 -12.02 -35.84
C ILE A 15 39.42 -11.44 -35.66
N LEU A 16 38.67 -11.21 -36.75
CA LEU A 16 37.28 -10.79 -36.67
C LEU A 16 36.29 -11.90 -36.19
N LEU A 17 36.65 -13.18 -36.31
CA LEU A 17 35.86 -14.30 -35.81
C LEU A 17 36.09 -14.59 -34.32
N LEU A 18 37.14 -14.03 -33.70
CA LEU A 18 37.45 -14.23 -32.29
C LEU A 18 36.94 -13.15 -31.33
N SER A 19 36.31 -12.11 -31.87
CA SER A 19 35.78 -10.96 -31.08
C SER A 19 34.25 -10.82 -31.05
N PHE A 20 33.51 -11.88 -31.33
CA PHE A 20 32.12 -11.91 -30.94
C PHE A 20 32.04 -12.01 -29.42
N PRO A 21 31.49 -11.02 -28.69
CA PRO A 21 31.21 -11.23 -27.28
C PRO A 21 30.30 -12.45 -27.22
N GLN A 22 30.68 -13.44 -26.40
CA GLN A 22 29.78 -14.54 -26.05
C GLN A 22 28.47 -13.87 -25.65
N LEU A 23 27.43 -13.98 -26.47
CA LEU A 23 26.06 -13.71 -26.09
C LEU A 23 25.82 -14.63 -24.89
N LYS A 24 25.95 -14.11 -23.68
CA LYS A 24 25.49 -14.79 -22.48
C LYS A 24 24.06 -15.18 -22.77
N SER A 25 23.79 -16.48 -22.85
CA SER A 25 22.42 -16.99 -22.91
C SER A 25 21.63 -16.26 -21.85
N GLN A 26 20.65 -15.47 -22.27
CA GLN A 26 19.82 -14.72 -21.34
C GLN A 26 19.15 -15.74 -20.42
N SER A 27 19.35 -15.61 -19.12
CA SER A 27 18.76 -16.50 -18.13
C SER A 27 17.25 -16.52 -18.29
N ASN A 28 16.65 -17.69 -18.33
CA ASN A 28 15.19 -17.85 -18.37
C ASN A 28 14.52 -17.72 -16.99
N LYS A 29 15.28 -17.37 -15.94
CA LYS A 29 14.78 -17.10 -14.60
C LYS A 29 14.47 -15.62 -14.46
N PHE A 30 13.50 -15.28 -13.62
CA PHE A 30 13.23 -13.91 -13.23
C PHE A 30 14.42 -13.34 -12.46
N GLU A 31 15.00 -12.25 -12.93
CA GLU A 31 16.23 -11.64 -12.41
C GLU A 31 15.96 -10.25 -11.84
N PRO A 32 16.84 -9.73 -10.96
CA PRO A 32 16.63 -8.41 -10.35
C PRO A 32 16.40 -7.27 -11.35
N ILE A 33 17.06 -7.31 -12.51
CA ILE A 33 16.91 -6.28 -13.54
C ILE A 33 15.50 -6.29 -14.16
N ASP A 34 14.85 -7.46 -14.26
CA ASP A 34 13.51 -7.61 -14.82
C ASP A 34 12.42 -6.86 -14.00
N VAL A 35 12.75 -6.42 -12.79
CA VAL A 35 11.86 -5.55 -12.00
C VAL A 35 11.52 -4.26 -12.73
N PHE A 36 12.42 -3.76 -13.58
CA PHE A 36 12.17 -2.56 -14.38
C PHE A 36 11.18 -2.79 -15.52
N ASP A 37 11.03 -4.03 -15.99
CA ASP A 37 10.11 -4.39 -17.07
C ASP A 37 8.69 -4.67 -16.57
N LEU A 38 8.49 -4.77 -15.24
CA LEU A 38 7.17 -5.03 -14.66
C LEU A 38 6.24 -3.84 -14.83
N GLU A 39 5.06 -4.10 -15.39
CA GLU A 39 3.96 -3.16 -15.53
C GLU A 39 2.73 -3.62 -14.74
N TYR A 40 1.83 -2.69 -14.43
CA TYR A 40 0.58 -3.05 -13.74
C TYR A 40 -0.53 -2.03 -13.97
N VAL A 41 -1.77 -2.50 -13.92
CA VAL A 41 -2.98 -1.67 -13.99
C VAL A 41 -3.34 -1.14 -12.60
N SER A 42 -3.78 0.13 -12.55
CA SER A 42 -4.41 0.72 -11.38
C SER A 42 -5.60 1.61 -11.75
N SER A 43 -6.42 1.95 -10.77
CA SER A 43 -7.53 2.91 -10.91
C SER A 43 -8.44 2.65 -12.13
N PRO A 44 -8.96 1.43 -12.34
CA PRO A 44 -9.96 1.21 -13.37
C PRO A 44 -11.19 2.09 -13.08
N SER A 45 -11.72 2.75 -14.12
CA SER A 45 -12.88 3.63 -14.03
C SER A 45 -13.80 3.37 -15.23
N ILE A 46 -14.88 2.63 -15.00
CA ILE A 46 -15.87 2.32 -16.05
C ILE A 46 -16.79 3.51 -16.28
N SER A 47 -17.11 3.79 -17.54
CA SER A 47 -18.03 4.87 -17.90
C SER A 47 -19.44 4.62 -17.33
N PRO A 48 -20.24 5.67 -17.09
CA PRO A 48 -21.58 5.51 -16.55
C PRO A 48 -22.49 4.57 -17.38
N ASP A 49 -22.32 4.56 -18.69
CA ASP A 49 -23.05 3.68 -19.61
C ASP A 49 -22.47 2.25 -19.72
N GLY A 50 -21.33 1.99 -19.06
CA GLY A 50 -20.66 0.69 -19.04
C GLY A 50 -20.00 0.26 -20.34
N LYS A 51 -19.71 1.20 -21.26
CA LYS A 51 -19.14 0.86 -22.57
C LYS A 51 -17.63 1.05 -22.66
N LYS A 52 -17.06 1.94 -21.88
CA LYS A 52 -15.63 2.29 -21.90
C LYS A 52 -15.05 2.19 -20.51
N ILE A 53 -13.76 1.86 -20.44
CA ILE A 53 -13.01 1.84 -19.20
C ILE A 53 -11.78 2.70 -19.37
N LEU A 54 -11.61 3.69 -18.49
CA LEU A 54 -10.34 4.34 -18.26
C LEU A 54 -9.54 3.51 -17.26
N TYR A 55 -8.25 3.40 -17.46
CA TYR A 55 -7.36 2.77 -16.49
C TYR A 55 -5.98 3.42 -16.53
N VAL A 56 -5.24 3.24 -15.46
CA VAL A 56 -3.87 3.73 -15.34
C VAL A 56 -2.92 2.55 -15.60
N ARG A 57 -2.07 2.68 -16.61
CA ARG A 57 -0.95 1.77 -16.87
C ARG A 57 0.29 2.34 -16.19
N ASN A 58 0.84 1.60 -15.25
CA ASN A 58 2.04 1.95 -14.49
C ASN A 58 3.24 1.19 -15.06
N PHE A 59 4.36 1.88 -15.21
CA PHE A 59 5.61 1.35 -15.75
C PHE A 59 6.82 1.99 -15.06
N LYS A 60 8.00 1.49 -15.33
CA LYS A 60 9.22 1.96 -14.71
C LYS A 60 10.22 2.42 -15.76
N ASP A 61 11.06 3.37 -15.38
CA ASP A 61 12.15 3.85 -16.21
C ASP A 61 13.49 3.54 -15.52
N ILE A 62 14.26 2.67 -16.15
CA ILE A 62 15.57 2.24 -15.66
C ILE A 62 16.59 3.39 -15.63
N MET A 63 16.49 4.36 -16.55
CA MET A 63 17.46 5.45 -16.66
C MET A 63 17.31 6.47 -15.52
N THR A 64 16.09 6.67 -15.04
CA THR A 64 15.81 7.63 -13.95
C THR A 64 15.46 6.96 -12.61
N ASP A 65 15.35 5.62 -12.57
CA ASP A 65 14.96 4.83 -11.41
C ASP A 65 13.62 5.31 -10.80
N LYS A 66 12.63 5.53 -11.66
CA LYS A 66 11.33 6.07 -11.28
C LYS A 66 10.19 5.22 -11.81
N ASN A 67 9.04 5.31 -11.10
CA ASN A 67 7.76 4.81 -11.58
C ASN A 67 7.02 5.95 -12.27
N PHE A 68 6.39 5.64 -13.40
CA PHE A 68 5.55 6.55 -14.19
C PHE A 68 4.21 5.90 -14.47
N SER A 69 3.22 6.72 -14.87
CA SER A 69 1.89 6.22 -15.15
C SER A 69 1.20 7.05 -16.24
N ASN A 70 0.48 6.36 -17.11
CA ASN A 70 -0.31 6.96 -18.17
C ASN A 70 -1.76 6.45 -18.16
N ILE A 71 -2.69 7.29 -18.59
CA ILE A 71 -4.10 6.95 -18.67
C ILE A 71 -4.38 6.35 -20.06
N TRP A 72 -5.07 5.24 -20.05
CA TRP A 72 -5.52 4.49 -21.22
C TRP A 72 -7.03 4.41 -21.22
N VAL A 73 -7.61 4.23 -22.40
CA VAL A 73 -9.03 3.90 -22.59
C VAL A 73 -9.15 2.63 -23.41
N ILE A 74 -10.11 1.80 -23.03
CA ILE A 74 -10.45 0.55 -23.72
C ILE A 74 -11.98 0.38 -23.73
N ASN A 75 -12.52 -0.21 -24.77
CA ASN A 75 -13.93 -0.60 -24.78
C ASN A 75 -14.17 -1.81 -23.85
N TYR A 76 -15.41 -1.97 -23.39
CA TYR A 76 -15.80 -3.08 -22.51
C TYR A 76 -15.58 -4.47 -23.15
N ASP A 77 -15.59 -4.58 -24.46
CA ASP A 77 -15.31 -5.81 -25.22
C ASP A 77 -13.80 -6.04 -25.47
N GLY A 78 -12.92 -5.19 -24.96
CA GLY A 78 -11.47 -5.25 -25.15
C GLY A 78 -10.95 -4.56 -26.41
N SER A 79 -11.81 -4.07 -27.27
CA SER A 79 -11.40 -3.34 -28.48
C SER A 79 -10.95 -1.90 -28.17
N ASN A 80 -10.23 -1.26 -29.11
CA ASN A 80 -9.79 0.14 -29.02
C ASN A 80 -9.01 0.47 -27.76
N ASN A 81 -8.03 -0.36 -27.39
CA ASN A 81 -7.13 -0.10 -26.28
C ASN A 81 -6.04 0.91 -26.69
N ILE A 82 -6.21 2.17 -26.29
CA ILE A 82 -5.33 3.27 -26.71
C ILE A 82 -4.89 4.17 -25.54
N PRO A 83 -3.65 4.70 -25.55
CA PRO A 83 -3.21 5.69 -24.57
C PRO A 83 -3.90 7.04 -24.82
N LEU A 84 -4.34 7.69 -23.75
CA LEU A 84 -4.84 9.06 -23.76
C LEU A 84 -3.78 10.06 -23.29
N THR A 85 -2.85 9.59 -22.46
CA THR A 85 -1.67 10.36 -22.04
C THR A 85 -0.41 9.52 -22.29
N THR A 86 0.74 10.18 -22.47
CA THR A 86 2.03 9.54 -22.76
C THR A 86 3.18 10.28 -22.07
N GLY A 87 4.37 9.68 -22.07
CA GLY A 87 5.61 10.26 -21.56
C GLY A 87 5.93 9.83 -20.12
N ASN A 88 7.11 10.23 -19.66
CA ASN A 88 7.68 9.88 -18.36
C ASN A 88 7.19 10.85 -17.27
N GLN A 89 5.89 10.80 -16.98
CA GLN A 89 5.19 11.61 -15.99
C GLN A 89 4.16 10.72 -15.28
N ASN A 90 3.54 11.23 -14.23
CA ASN A 90 2.45 10.51 -13.57
C ASN A 90 1.11 11.19 -13.88
N HIS A 91 0.27 10.44 -14.59
CA HIS A 91 -1.13 10.74 -14.86
C HIS A 91 -1.97 9.67 -14.18
N PHE A 92 -2.90 10.04 -13.30
CA PHE A 92 -3.59 9.11 -12.43
C PHE A 92 -4.97 9.62 -11.98
N ASP A 93 -5.74 8.79 -11.27
CA ASP A 93 -7.09 9.07 -10.75
C ASP A 93 -8.07 9.60 -11.82
N PRO A 94 -8.29 8.89 -12.94
CA PRO A 94 -9.28 9.30 -13.92
C PRO A 94 -10.69 9.18 -13.33
N THR A 95 -11.50 10.23 -13.47
CA THR A 95 -12.88 10.30 -12.93
C THR A 95 -13.83 10.82 -14.01
N TRP A 96 -14.77 9.95 -14.44
CA TRP A 96 -15.78 10.31 -15.43
C TRP A 96 -16.71 11.42 -14.98
N SER A 97 -17.18 12.23 -15.93
CA SER A 97 -18.39 13.04 -15.79
C SER A 97 -19.62 12.13 -15.69
N ASN A 98 -20.73 12.64 -15.16
CA ASN A 98 -21.98 11.85 -15.06
C ASN A 98 -22.57 11.47 -16.42
N LEU A 99 -22.31 12.26 -17.47
CA LEU A 99 -22.68 11.97 -18.86
C LEU A 99 -21.72 11.00 -19.55
N GLY A 100 -20.47 10.86 -19.08
CA GLY A 100 -19.46 9.99 -19.65
C GLY A 100 -18.85 10.48 -20.98
N ASP A 101 -19.02 11.76 -21.32
CA ASP A 101 -18.46 12.43 -22.50
C ASP A 101 -17.06 12.99 -22.29
N LYS A 102 -16.68 13.18 -21.02
CA LYS A 102 -15.39 13.74 -20.58
C LYS A 102 -14.99 13.14 -19.23
N PHE A 103 -13.75 13.36 -18.83
CA PHE A 103 -13.26 12.95 -17.52
C PHE A 103 -12.19 13.91 -17.00
N THR A 104 -12.04 13.96 -15.68
CA THR A 104 -10.89 14.62 -15.05
C THR A 104 -9.81 13.60 -14.70
N TYR A 105 -8.57 14.06 -14.66
CA TYR A 105 -7.44 13.29 -14.17
C TYR A 105 -6.42 14.20 -13.48
N LYS A 106 -5.56 13.61 -12.68
CA LYS A 106 -4.46 14.30 -12.02
C LYS A 106 -3.14 14.09 -12.76
N SER A 107 -2.29 15.11 -12.74
CA SER A 107 -0.94 15.02 -13.29
C SER A 107 0.05 15.83 -12.48
N ASN A 108 1.27 15.30 -12.35
CA ASN A 108 2.41 15.99 -11.75
C ASN A 108 3.38 16.58 -12.78
N SER A 109 2.97 16.73 -14.02
CA SER A 109 3.82 17.22 -15.14
C SER A 109 4.46 18.59 -14.91
N GLY A 110 3.88 19.41 -14.03
CA GLY A 110 4.42 20.72 -13.61
C GLY A 110 5.06 20.72 -12.22
N GLY A 111 5.40 19.53 -11.66
CA GLY A 111 5.93 19.36 -10.31
C GLY A 111 4.84 19.14 -9.27
N THR A 112 3.99 20.12 -8.99
CA THR A 112 2.82 19.97 -8.12
C THR A 112 1.67 19.31 -8.87
N VAL A 113 0.97 18.37 -8.19
CA VAL A 113 -0.18 17.68 -8.77
C VAL A 113 -1.30 18.66 -9.07
N GLN A 114 -1.75 18.69 -10.32
CA GLN A 114 -2.82 19.54 -10.84
C GLN A 114 -3.94 18.69 -11.44
N LEU A 115 -5.12 19.30 -11.57
CA LEU A 115 -6.29 18.71 -12.20
C LEU A 115 -6.36 19.09 -13.68
N TYR A 116 -6.65 18.11 -14.50
CA TYR A 116 -6.84 18.24 -15.94
C TYR A 116 -8.21 17.70 -16.32
N LEU A 117 -8.79 18.30 -17.36
CA LEU A 117 -10.00 17.83 -18.03
C LEU A 117 -9.62 17.25 -19.40
N TYR A 118 -10.18 16.11 -19.77
CA TYR A 118 -10.06 15.49 -21.08
C TYR A 118 -11.43 15.40 -21.75
N GLN A 119 -11.56 15.89 -22.97
CA GLN A 119 -12.76 15.81 -23.82
C GLN A 119 -12.58 14.64 -24.79
N LEU A 120 -13.48 13.65 -24.76
CA LEU A 120 -13.31 12.44 -25.57
C LEU A 120 -13.53 12.67 -27.07
N ASP A 121 -14.53 13.46 -27.43
CA ASP A 121 -14.90 13.66 -28.83
C ASP A 121 -13.86 14.47 -29.60
N SER A 122 -13.40 15.57 -28.99
CA SER A 122 -12.36 16.43 -29.58
C SER A 122 -10.94 15.90 -29.38
N LYS A 123 -10.75 14.92 -28.47
CA LYS A 123 -9.44 14.39 -28.02
C LYS A 123 -8.50 15.49 -27.49
N THR A 124 -9.08 16.51 -26.86
CA THR A 124 -8.33 17.63 -26.29
C THR A 124 -8.31 17.56 -24.78
N TYR A 125 -7.26 18.11 -24.18
CA TYR A 125 -7.17 18.27 -22.74
C TYR A 125 -6.85 19.70 -22.36
N GLN A 126 -7.29 20.10 -21.16
CA GLN A 126 -6.93 21.40 -20.57
C GLN A 126 -6.56 21.23 -19.10
N LYS A 127 -5.60 22.03 -18.65
CA LYS A 127 -5.23 22.15 -17.24
C LYS A 127 -6.25 23.03 -16.54
N LEU A 128 -6.99 22.48 -15.56
CA LEU A 128 -8.05 23.20 -14.83
C LEU A 128 -7.51 24.00 -13.64
N THR A 129 -6.41 23.57 -13.02
CA THR A 129 -5.90 24.19 -11.80
C THR A 129 -4.44 24.61 -11.92
N ASN A 130 -4.09 25.63 -11.13
CA ASN A 130 -2.71 26.07 -10.92
C ASN A 130 -2.50 26.38 -9.43
N VAL A 131 -2.76 25.41 -8.57
CA VAL A 131 -2.65 25.53 -7.13
C VAL A 131 -1.23 25.23 -6.65
N GLN A 132 -0.83 25.79 -5.52
CA GLN A 132 0.51 25.61 -4.97
C GLN A 132 0.66 24.27 -4.22
N THR A 133 -0.44 23.65 -3.80
CA THR A 133 -0.48 22.39 -3.08
C THR A 133 -1.25 21.33 -3.87
N SER A 134 -0.95 20.07 -3.63
CA SER A 134 -1.53 18.97 -4.40
C SER A 134 -3.05 18.88 -4.24
N ILE A 135 -3.72 18.46 -5.32
CA ILE A 135 -5.15 18.18 -5.37
C ILE A 135 -5.44 16.80 -4.72
N GLY A 136 -6.39 16.77 -3.80
CA GLY A 136 -6.87 15.53 -3.17
C GLY A 136 -7.98 14.83 -3.96
N LYS A 137 -8.96 14.21 -3.27
CA LYS A 137 -10.13 13.57 -3.90
C LYS A 137 -10.94 14.58 -4.71
N VAL A 138 -11.45 14.15 -5.86
CA VAL A 138 -12.27 14.96 -6.80
C VAL A 138 -13.64 14.32 -6.95
N ASP A 139 -14.68 15.14 -7.05
CA ASP A 139 -16.04 14.69 -7.33
C ASP A 139 -16.77 15.68 -8.25
N TRP A 140 -17.64 15.17 -9.14
CA TRP A 140 -18.41 15.95 -10.10
C TRP A 140 -19.77 16.35 -9.53
N SER A 141 -20.21 17.58 -9.76
CA SER A 141 -21.61 17.95 -9.50
C SER A 141 -22.55 17.23 -10.45
N ASP A 142 -23.81 17.07 -10.06
CA ASP A 142 -24.79 16.29 -10.82
C ASP A 142 -25.05 16.79 -12.23
N ASP A 143 -24.95 18.11 -12.41
CA ASP A 143 -25.14 18.78 -13.68
C ASP A 143 -23.84 18.88 -14.51
N ASP A 144 -22.76 18.21 -14.06
CA ASP A 144 -21.43 18.25 -14.67
C ASP A 144 -20.84 19.66 -14.86
N LYS A 145 -21.31 20.66 -14.10
CA LYS A 145 -20.82 22.05 -14.21
C LYS A 145 -19.74 22.40 -13.21
N TYR A 146 -19.65 21.69 -12.09
CA TYR A 146 -18.69 21.97 -11.03
C TYR A 146 -17.94 20.70 -10.60
N LEU A 147 -16.73 20.93 -10.12
CA LEU A 147 -15.91 19.94 -9.43
C LEU A 147 -15.70 20.38 -8.00
N THR A 148 -15.74 19.43 -7.06
CA THR A 148 -15.22 19.63 -5.71
C THR A 148 -13.95 18.82 -5.50
N PHE A 149 -13.03 19.37 -4.71
CA PHE A 149 -11.80 18.67 -4.34
C PHE A 149 -11.23 19.22 -3.03
N THR A 150 -10.30 18.50 -2.44
CA THR A 150 -9.52 18.99 -1.29
C THR A 150 -8.15 19.50 -1.74
N SER A 151 -7.66 20.55 -1.06
CA SER A 151 -6.29 21.03 -1.20
C SER A 151 -5.81 21.59 0.13
N PHE A 152 -4.50 21.45 0.39
CA PHE A 152 -3.92 21.91 1.65
C PHE A 152 -3.81 23.43 1.69
N VAL A 153 -4.28 24.01 2.79
CA VAL A 153 -4.18 25.45 3.09
C VAL A 153 -3.28 25.60 4.31
N GLU A 154 -2.17 26.31 4.12
CA GLU A 154 -1.21 26.59 5.18
C GLU A 154 -1.80 27.60 6.19
N LYS A 155 -1.75 27.25 7.48
CA LYS A 155 -2.15 28.13 8.58
C LYS A 155 -0.98 29.06 8.91
N SER A 156 -1.26 30.35 9.07
CA SER A 156 -0.26 31.29 9.55
C SER A 156 0.13 30.96 11.00
N SER A 157 1.37 30.63 11.24
CA SER A 157 1.85 30.38 12.60
C SER A 157 2.27 31.70 13.27
N ASN A 158 1.81 31.94 14.48
CA ASN A 158 2.34 32.97 15.34
C ASN A 158 3.71 32.49 15.87
N ARG A 159 4.76 32.82 15.16
CA ARG A 159 6.13 32.47 15.59
C ARG A 159 6.48 33.17 16.90
N ILE A 160 6.95 32.39 17.88
CA ILE A 160 7.46 32.94 19.14
C ILE A 160 8.89 33.48 18.97
N ILE A 161 9.68 32.91 18.05
CA ILE A 161 11.04 33.33 17.74
C ILE A 161 11.01 34.53 16.80
N LYS A 162 11.41 35.70 17.31
CA LYS A 162 11.57 36.92 16.55
C LYS A 162 13.04 37.10 16.18
N MET A 163 13.34 36.98 14.89
CA MET A 163 14.70 37.22 14.38
C MET A 163 14.93 38.71 14.06
N PRO A 164 16.14 39.23 14.28
CA PRO A 164 16.48 40.56 13.80
C PRO A 164 16.42 40.60 12.27
N LYS A 165 16.30 41.84 11.74
CA LYS A 165 16.29 42.03 10.26
C LYS A 165 17.64 41.59 9.67
N LYS A 166 17.59 40.65 8.74
CA LYS A 166 18.76 40.14 8.05
C LYS A 166 19.40 41.25 7.20
N PRO A 167 20.70 41.53 7.32
CA PRO A 167 21.39 42.45 6.41
C PRO A 167 21.31 41.99 4.94
N ASN A 168 21.29 42.95 4.04
CA ASN A 168 21.29 42.65 2.60
C ASN A 168 22.56 41.87 2.24
N GLY A 169 22.38 40.78 1.45
CA GLY A 169 23.49 39.91 1.04
C GLY A 169 23.99 38.92 2.11
N ALA A 170 23.54 38.98 3.35
CA ALA A 170 23.96 38.02 4.40
C ALA A 170 23.41 36.61 4.09
N LYS A 171 24.24 35.59 4.26
CA LYS A 171 23.89 34.19 4.07
C LYS A 171 23.65 33.51 5.42
N TRP A 172 22.48 33.78 6.03
CA TRP A 172 22.11 33.10 7.27
C TRP A 172 21.58 31.68 6.98
N ASN A 173 21.67 30.82 7.97
CA ASN A 173 21.03 29.51 7.90
C ASN A 173 19.51 29.64 7.77
N LYS A 174 18.84 28.54 7.40
CA LYS A 174 17.38 28.47 7.46
C LYS A 174 16.89 28.74 8.86
N PRO A 175 15.76 29.47 9.03
CA PRO A 175 15.21 29.73 10.35
C PRO A 175 14.83 28.42 11.06
N ALA A 176 14.83 28.46 12.39
CA ALA A 176 14.32 27.35 13.20
C ALA A 176 12.86 27.04 12.85
N VAL A 177 12.49 25.77 12.91
CA VAL A 177 11.11 25.29 12.75
C VAL A 177 10.52 25.14 14.15
N GLU A 178 9.42 25.85 14.40
CA GLU A 178 8.66 25.77 15.65
C GLU A 178 7.57 24.71 15.50
N ILE A 179 7.53 23.74 16.42
CA ILE A 179 6.60 22.60 16.39
C ILE A 179 5.80 22.63 17.69
N SER A 180 4.47 22.62 17.56
CA SER A 180 3.53 22.59 18.69
C SER A 180 2.56 21.39 18.59
N ASP A 181 2.41 20.82 17.41
CA ASP A 181 1.44 19.76 17.14
C ASP A 181 2.04 18.38 17.44
N ILE A 182 1.26 17.46 17.97
CA ILE A 182 1.70 16.09 18.25
C ILE A 182 2.07 15.35 16.95
N LYS A 183 1.34 15.61 15.85
CA LYS A 183 1.61 15.05 14.53
C LYS A 183 2.35 16.04 13.64
N TYR A 184 3.65 16.16 13.84
CA TYR A 184 4.51 17.12 13.13
C TYR A 184 5.32 16.54 11.99
N ARG A 185 5.27 15.21 11.77
CA ARG A 185 5.94 14.53 10.65
C ARG A 185 5.14 13.32 10.17
N SER A 186 5.43 12.85 8.98
CA SER A 186 4.80 11.68 8.40
C SER A 186 5.78 10.98 7.48
N ASP A 187 5.78 9.65 7.48
CA ASP A 187 6.62 8.87 6.59
C ASP A 187 6.33 9.20 5.12
N GLY A 188 7.39 9.25 4.31
CA GLY A 188 7.34 9.64 2.90
C GLY A 188 7.08 11.14 2.64
N ARG A 189 6.66 11.91 3.65
CA ARG A 189 6.38 13.36 3.54
C ARG A 189 7.36 14.23 4.33
N GLY A 190 8.05 13.67 5.32
CA GLY A 190 8.95 14.41 6.20
C GLY A 190 8.21 15.26 7.24
N PHE A 191 8.84 16.38 7.63
CA PHE A 191 8.24 17.36 8.55
C PHE A 191 7.07 18.07 7.86
N LEU A 192 5.92 18.09 8.54
CA LEU A 192 4.68 18.64 8.02
C LEU A 192 4.65 20.15 8.21
N LYS A 193 4.04 20.85 7.27
CA LYS A 193 3.65 22.26 7.45
C LYS A 193 2.37 22.30 8.28
N GLN A 194 2.21 23.37 9.06
CA GLN A 194 0.97 23.62 9.78
C GLN A 194 -0.12 24.05 8.81
N GLY A 195 -1.30 23.49 8.93
CA GLY A 195 -2.44 23.74 8.06
C GLY A 195 -3.28 22.51 7.83
N TYR A 196 -4.35 22.66 7.05
CA TYR A 196 -5.36 21.63 6.88
C TYR A 196 -5.83 21.51 5.42
N ASN A 197 -6.24 20.30 5.05
CA ASN A 197 -6.93 20.09 3.78
C ASN A 197 -8.32 20.71 3.84
N GLN A 198 -8.57 21.68 2.98
CA GLN A 198 -9.85 22.39 2.84
C GLN A 198 -10.56 21.97 1.55
N ILE A 199 -11.87 22.19 1.50
CA ILE A 199 -12.71 21.89 0.35
C ILE A 199 -12.77 23.11 -0.58
N PHE A 200 -12.57 22.83 -1.87
CA PHE A 200 -12.66 23.81 -2.96
C PHE A 200 -13.72 23.39 -3.97
N VAL A 201 -14.29 24.37 -4.64
CA VAL A 201 -15.20 24.22 -5.78
C VAL A 201 -14.62 24.94 -6.99
N LEU A 202 -14.70 24.32 -8.17
CA LEU A 202 -14.19 24.84 -9.43
C LEU A 202 -15.22 24.62 -10.54
N PRO A 203 -15.56 25.62 -11.37
CA PRO A 203 -16.30 25.40 -12.62
C PRO A 203 -15.53 24.50 -13.58
N VAL A 204 -16.21 23.58 -14.26
CA VAL A 204 -15.58 22.65 -15.23
C VAL A 204 -15.05 23.37 -16.44
N GLU A 205 -15.61 24.51 -16.78
CA GLU A 205 -15.14 25.40 -17.87
C GLU A 205 -13.79 26.06 -17.56
N GLY A 206 -13.34 25.96 -16.28
CA GLY A 206 -12.12 26.59 -15.79
C GLY A 206 -12.42 27.83 -14.94
N GLY A 207 -11.36 28.48 -14.50
CA GLY A 207 -11.43 29.66 -13.62
C GLY A 207 -10.63 29.45 -12.33
N THR A 208 -10.94 30.29 -11.33
CA THR A 208 -10.25 30.24 -10.03
C THR A 208 -10.97 29.28 -9.07
N PRO A 209 -10.30 28.28 -8.52
CA PRO A 209 -10.86 27.45 -7.46
C PRO A 209 -11.25 28.30 -6.25
N ARG A 210 -12.47 28.17 -5.78
CA ARG A 210 -13.00 28.87 -4.60
C ARG A 210 -12.96 27.95 -3.38
N GLN A 211 -12.26 28.35 -2.33
CA GLN A 211 -12.34 27.69 -1.04
C GLN A 211 -13.73 27.87 -0.43
N VAL A 212 -14.34 26.76 0.04
CA VAL A 212 -15.70 26.74 0.61
C VAL A 212 -15.75 26.18 2.03
N SER A 213 -14.64 25.61 2.54
CA SER A 213 -14.50 25.25 3.95
C SER A 213 -13.34 26.02 4.60
N PHE A 214 -13.50 26.33 5.90
CA PHE A 214 -12.52 27.07 6.72
C PHE A 214 -12.40 26.37 8.08
N LEU A 215 -11.94 25.12 8.05
CA LEU A 215 -11.92 24.23 9.21
C LEU A 215 -10.58 24.26 9.91
N GLU A 216 -10.60 24.04 11.23
CA GLU A 216 -9.39 23.88 12.05
C GLU A 216 -8.89 22.43 12.07
N ASN A 217 -9.32 21.58 11.12
CA ASN A 217 -8.87 20.24 10.92
C ASN A 217 -9.02 19.80 9.44
N ASN A 218 -8.47 18.63 9.09
CA ASN A 218 -8.53 18.11 7.73
C ASN A 218 -9.93 17.66 7.33
N SER A 219 -10.39 18.09 6.16
CA SER A 219 -11.57 17.53 5.49
C SER A 219 -11.17 16.43 4.51
N GLY A 220 -11.95 15.36 4.46
CA GLY A 220 -11.74 14.20 3.60
C GLY A 220 -12.97 13.81 2.78
N SER A 221 -12.72 13.17 1.63
CA SER A 221 -13.74 12.53 0.80
C SER A 221 -14.96 13.40 0.45
N PRO A 222 -14.77 14.63 -0.10
CA PRO A 222 -15.90 15.49 -0.46
C PRO A 222 -16.73 14.84 -1.56
N LYS A 223 -18.08 14.87 -1.39
CA LYS A 223 -19.07 14.32 -2.32
C LYS A 223 -20.23 15.28 -2.48
N TRP A 224 -20.62 15.59 -3.72
CA TRP A 224 -21.79 16.38 -3.96
C TRP A 224 -23.06 15.66 -3.49
N LYS A 225 -23.82 16.30 -2.59
CA LYS A 225 -25.16 15.87 -2.22
C LYS A 225 -26.21 16.55 -3.13
N SER A 226 -25.93 17.76 -3.56
CA SER A 226 -26.69 18.55 -4.52
C SER A 226 -25.78 19.63 -5.10
N ASN A 227 -26.23 20.40 -6.10
CA ASN A 227 -25.46 21.54 -6.65
C ASN A 227 -25.16 22.67 -5.64
N ARG A 228 -25.62 22.53 -4.40
CA ARG A 228 -25.41 23.47 -3.29
C ARG A 228 -24.68 22.86 -2.10
N GLN A 229 -24.74 21.56 -1.91
CA GLN A 229 -24.34 20.92 -0.68
C GLN A 229 -23.30 19.82 -0.95
N ILE A 230 -22.27 19.77 -0.10
CA ILE A 230 -21.18 18.78 -0.15
C ILE A 230 -21.16 18.00 1.16
N LEU A 231 -21.19 16.66 1.07
CA LEU A 231 -20.89 15.74 2.17
C LEU A 231 -19.37 15.58 2.29
N PHE A 232 -18.85 15.49 3.50
CA PHE A 232 -17.45 15.19 3.75
C PHE A 232 -17.26 14.58 5.13
N SER A 233 -16.11 13.97 5.38
CA SER A 233 -15.72 13.49 6.71
C SER A 233 -14.64 14.39 7.31
N ALA A 234 -14.74 14.64 8.62
CA ALA A 234 -13.70 15.36 9.38
C ALA A 234 -13.81 15.03 10.87
N ASN A 235 -12.69 15.05 11.56
CA ASN A 235 -12.65 15.03 13.01
C ASN A 235 -12.54 16.49 13.50
N LEU A 236 -13.66 17.09 13.86
CA LEU A 236 -13.72 18.48 14.33
C LEU A 236 -13.86 18.60 15.85
N ASN A 237 -13.62 17.50 16.58
CA ASN A 237 -13.66 17.46 18.04
C ASN A 237 -12.46 18.20 18.62
N GLU A 238 -12.62 18.79 19.81
CA GLU A 238 -11.55 19.54 20.50
C GLU A 238 -10.34 18.65 20.87
N ASP A 239 -10.59 17.36 21.09
CA ASP A 239 -9.57 16.36 21.44
C ASP A 239 -9.05 15.57 20.23
N SER A 240 -9.28 16.04 19.00
CA SER A 240 -8.92 15.36 17.74
C SER A 240 -7.44 14.95 17.63
N ASP A 241 -6.54 15.64 18.31
CA ASP A 241 -5.13 15.28 18.36
C ASP A 241 -4.86 14.02 19.21
N LEU A 242 -5.69 13.75 20.21
CA LEU A 242 -5.58 12.60 21.11
C LEU A 242 -6.58 11.48 20.75
N GLU A 243 -7.66 11.80 20.05
CA GLU A 243 -8.67 10.86 19.50
C GLU A 243 -8.66 10.91 17.96
N PRO A 244 -7.57 10.45 17.30
CA PRO A 244 -7.34 10.70 15.88
C PRO A 244 -8.31 9.97 14.94
N THR A 245 -9.03 8.97 15.43
CA THR A 245 -9.97 8.15 14.65
C THR A 245 -11.39 8.71 14.67
N ASN A 246 -11.77 9.56 15.63
CA ASN A 246 -13.15 10.01 15.90
C ASN A 246 -13.65 11.04 14.87
N SER A 247 -13.75 10.63 13.60
CA SER A 247 -14.28 11.47 12.50
C SER A 247 -15.78 11.31 12.34
N GLU A 248 -16.43 12.38 11.87
CA GLU A 248 -17.86 12.44 11.65
C GLU A 248 -18.20 12.84 10.22
N ILE A 249 -19.41 12.51 9.77
CA ILE A 249 -19.95 12.99 8.50
C ILE A 249 -20.55 14.39 8.69
N HIS A 250 -20.16 15.29 7.83
CA HIS A 250 -20.61 16.68 7.82
C HIS A 250 -21.22 17.05 6.48
N LEU A 251 -22.12 18.03 6.52
CA LEU A 251 -22.75 18.67 5.36
C LEU A 251 -22.29 20.12 5.29
N LEU A 252 -21.72 20.53 4.17
CA LEU A 252 -21.29 21.90 3.88
C LEU A 252 -22.23 22.53 2.85
N ASP A 253 -22.79 23.69 3.18
CA ASP A 253 -23.48 24.56 2.23
C ASP A 253 -22.47 25.52 1.58
N ILE A 254 -22.26 25.43 0.27
CA ILE A 254 -21.17 26.13 -0.44
C ILE A 254 -21.38 27.64 -0.61
N TYR A 255 -22.57 28.15 -0.32
CA TYR A 255 -22.88 29.59 -0.40
C TYR A 255 -22.78 30.30 0.95
N SER A 256 -23.28 29.67 2.00
CA SER A 256 -23.20 30.20 3.36
C SER A 256 -21.94 29.75 4.14
N ASN A 257 -21.19 28.77 3.62
CA ASN A 257 -20.08 28.09 4.28
C ASN A 257 -20.50 27.44 5.62
N LYS A 258 -21.82 27.22 5.83
CA LYS A 258 -22.33 26.57 7.03
C LYS A 258 -21.99 25.08 6.99
N VAL A 259 -21.37 24.59 8.06
CA VAL A 259 -21.12 23.17 8.31
C VAL A 259 -22.16 22.65 9.31
N THR A 260 -22.74 21.49 9.01
CA THR A 260 -23.70 20.80 9.87
C THR A 260 -23.22 19.37 10.06
N GLN A 261 -23.03 18.93 11.29
CA GLN A 261 -22.66 17.56 11.64
C GLN A 261 -23.88 16.65 11.49
N LEU A 262 -23.71 15.49 10.87
CA LEU A 262 -24.78 14.51 10.62
C LEU A 262 -24.66 13.26 11.48
N THR A 263 -23.44 12.91 11.94
CA THR A 263 -23.18 11.75 12.80
C THR A 263 -22.51 12.19 14.09
N THR A 264 -22.68 11.41 15.17
CA THR A 264 -22.20 11.77 16.53
C THR A 264 -21.75 10.56 17.34
N ARG A 265 -21.54 9.43 16.68
CA ARG A 265 -21.12 8.19 17.33
C ARG A 265 -19.64 8.31 17.72
N PHE A 266 -19.26 7.79 18.90
CA PHE A 266 -17.85 7.70 19.25
C PHE A 266 -17.17 6.60 18.43
N GLY A 267 -16.36 7.00 17.48
CA GLY A 267 -15.69 6.16 16.49
C GLY A 267 -15.70 6.86 15.13
N PRO A 268 -14.96 6.34 14.15
CA PRO A 268 -14.89 6.98 12.84
C PRO A 268 -16.17 6.76 12.05
N ASP A 269 -16.69 7.84 11.49
CA ASP A 269 -17.66 7.84 10.40
C ASP A 269 -17.03 8.54 9.20
N TYR A 270 -16.96 7.86 8.05
CA TYR A 270 -16.18 8.35 6.90
C TYR A 270 -16.67 7.80 5.55
N SER A 271 -16.14 8.34 4.46
CA SER A 271 -16.44 7.93 3.07
C SER A 271 -17.94 7.94 2.73
N PRO A 272 -18.66 9.08 2.95
CA PRO A 272 -20.09 9.16 2.64
C PRO A 272 -20.34 9.04 1.13
N VAL A 273 -21.41 8.33 0.76
CA VAL A 273 -21.93 8.21 -0.61
C VAL A 273 -23.44 8.38 -0.62
N ILE A 274 -23.96 9.19 -1.56
CA ILE A 274 -25.40 9.47 -1.70
C ILE A 274 -26.06 8.41 -2.58
N SER A 275 -27.29 7.97 -2.23
CA SER A 275 -28.06 7.04 -3.06
C SER A 275 -28.48 7.71 -4.39
N PRO A 276 -28.72 6.95 -5.47
CA PRO A 276 -29.13 7.50 -6.77
C PRO A 276 -30.39 8.37 -6.71
N ASP A 277 -31.36 8.00 -5.87
CA ASP A 277 -32.61 8.76 -5.62
C ASP A 277 -32.41 9.90 -4.60
N ARG A 278 -31.21 10.05 -4.01
CA ARG A 278 -30.82 11.06 -3.01
C ARG A 278 -31.56 10.98 -1.68
N SER A 279 -32.32 9.94 -1.44
CA SER A 279 -33.09 9.75 -0.21
C SER A 279 -32.24 9.27 0.97
N LYS A 280 -31.06 8.68 0.70
CA LYS A 280 -30.19 8.04 1.70
C LYS A 280 -28.73 8.42 1.51
N ILE A 281 -27.99 8.35 2.62
CA ILE A 281 -26.52 8.46 2.65
C ILE A 281 -26.00 7.17 3.26
N ALA A 282 -25.10 6.47 2.57
CA ALA A 282 -24.33 5.38 3.16
C ALA A 282 -22.94 5.87 3.53
N TYR A 283 -22.36 5.30 4.58
CA TYR A 283 -21.01 5.64 5.04
C TYR A 283 -20.38 4.43 5.76
N LEU A 284 -19.07 4.48 5.92
CA LEU A 284 -18.30 3.48 6.67
C LEU A 284 -18.04 3.99 8.08
N GLY A 285 -17.99 3.07 9.04
CA GLY A 285 -17.63 3.39 10.40
C GLY A 285 -17.66 2.19 11.34
N TYR A 286 -17.28 2.42 12.60
CA TYR A 286 -17.38 1.44 13.69
C TYR A 286 -17.43 2.14 15.05
N ASP A 287 -17.97 1.46 16.08
CA ASP A 287 -17.87 1.92 17.47
C ASP A 287 -16.45 1.76 17.98
N GLU A 288 -15.85 2.85 18.49
CA GLU A 288 -14.49 2.85 19.01
C GLU A 288 -14.38 2.02 20.31
N LYS A 289 -13.46 1.05 20.29
CA LYS A 289 -13.18 0.17 21.44
C LYS A 289 -11.69 0.11 21.80
N TYR A 290 -10.89 1.00 21.17
CA TYR A 290 -9.43 1.03 21.31
C TYR A 290 -8.73 -0.32 21.03
N LEU A 291 -9.32 -1.15 20.16
CA LEU A 291 -8.70 -2.40 19.74
C LEU A 291 -7.63 -2.13 18.69
N GLY A 292 -6.61 -2.97 18.63
CA GLY A 292 -5.58 -2.90 17.61
C GLY A 292 -6.10 -3.07 16.19
N TYR A 293 -7.18 -3.86 16.04
CA TYR A 293 -7.92 -4.04 14.79
C TYR A 293 -9.42 -3.86 15.01
N GLN A 294 -10.01 -2.96 14.25
CA GLN A 294 -11.45 -2.70 14.25
C GLN A 294 -11.95 -2.70 12.80
N GLN A 295 -13.07 -3.36 12.57
CA GLN A 295 -13.66 -3.54 11.25
C GLN A 295 -14.65 -2.42 10.97
N SER A 296 -14.60 -1.88 9.77
CA SER A 296 -15.56 -0.91 9.27
C SER A 296 -16.81 -1.61 8.79
N ASP A 297 -17.94 -1.14 9.28
CA ASP A 297 -19.28 -1.54 8.85
C ASP A 297 -19.89 -0.51 7.90
N ILE A 298 -20.93 -0.93 7.15
CA ILE A 298 -21.75 -0.05 6.33
C ILE A 298 -22.94 0.43 7.15
N TYR A 299 -23.02 1.74 7.29
CA TYR A 299 -24.19 2.42 7.87
C TYR A 299 -24.98 3.14 6.77
N ILE A 300 -26.30 3.18 6.94
CA ILE A 300 -27.19 3.97 6.10
C ILE A 300 -27.99 4.92 7.00
N MET A 301 -28.12 6.18 6.58
CA MET A 301 -28.98 7.18 7.20
C MET A 301 -29.88 7.85 6.15
N SER A 302 -30.97 8.48 6.61
CA SER A 302 -31.79 9.37 5.76
C SER A 302 -30.98 10.58 5.30
N HIS A 303 -31.38 11.19 4.20
CA HIS A 303 -30.67 12.35 3.61
C HIS A 303 -30.55 13.56 4.56
N ASP A 304 -31.39 13.62 5.61
CA ASP A 304 -31.39 14.67 6.64
C ASP A 304 -30.52 14.34 7.87
N GLY A 305 -29.78 13.24 7.84
CA GLY A 305 -28.88 12.80 8.92
C GLY A 305 -29.59 12.09 10.06
N LYS A 306 -30.75 11.46 9.80
CA LYS A 306 -31.52 10.68 10.80
C LYS A 306 -31.58 9.20 10.43
N ASN A 307 -32.15 8.37 11.33
CA ASN A 307 -32.44 6.95 11.09
C ASN A 307 -31.21 6.13 10.66
N HIS A 308 -30.16 6.18 11.47
CA HIS A 308 -28.91 5.41 11.25
C HIS A 308 -29.15 3.91 11.46
N ILE A 309 -28.76 3.09 10.48
CA ILE A 309 -28.89 1.65 10.51
C ILE A 309 -27.56 1.03 10.06
N ASN A 310 -26.98 0.14 10.85
CA ASN A 310 -25.89 -0.74 10.45
C ASN A 310 -26.48 -1.91 9.64
N ILE A 311 -26.10 -2.05 8.37
CA ILE A 311 -26.59 -3.12 7.49
C ILE A 311 -25.59 -4.27 7.32
N SER A 312 -24.42 -4.21 7.96
CA SER A 312 -23.35 -5.23 7.83
C SER A 312 -22.85 -5.76 9.17
N SER A 313 -23.58 -5.54 10.27
CA SER A 313 -23.17 -5.93 11.64
C SER A 313 -22.75 -7.39 11.80
N ASP A 314 -23.35 -8.29 11.02
CA ASP A 314 -23.07 -9.73 11.03
C ASP A 314 -21.94 -10.15 10.06
N PHE A 315 -21.37 -9.21 9.33
CA PHE A 315 -20.33 -9.48 8.34
C PHE A 315 -18.95 -9.27 8.96
N ASP A 316 -18.33 -10.37 9.42
CA ASP A 316 -17.04 -10.36 10.14
C ASP A 316 -15.84 -10.16 9.20
N ARG A 317 -15.85 -9.07 8.40
CA ARG A 317 -14.73 -8.62 7.56
C ARG A 317 -14.71 -7.10 7.49
N ASP A 318 -13.51 -6.52 7.33
CA ASP A 318 -13.35 -5.07 7.14
C ASP A 318 -13.83 -4.65 5.75
N ILE A 319 -14.76 -3.71 5.71
CA ILE A 319 -15.40 -3.23 4.48
C ILE A 319 -14.74 -1.94 4.00
N SER A 320 -14.54 -1.82 2.70
CA SER A 320 -14.01 -0.62 2.08
C SER A 320 -14.63 -0.34 0.71
N ASN A 321 -14.42 0.87 0.21
CA ASN A 321 -14.78 1.30 -1.15
C ASN A 321 -16.25 1.02 -1.52
N ILE A 322 -17.19 1.62 -0.79
CA ILE A 322 -18.63 1.43 -1.00
C ILE A 322 -19.18 2.25 -2.18
N ASN A 323 -20.08 1.66 -2.96
CA ASN A 323 -20.78 2.30 -4.06
C ASN A 323 -22.22 1.80 -4.13
N TRP A 324 -23.20 2.70 -4.26
CA TRP A 324 -24.59 2.32 -4.44
C TRP A 324 -24.82 1.57 -5.76
N SER A 325 -25.75 0.60 -5.74
CA SER A 325 -26.36 0.11 -6.97
C SER A 325 -27.27 1.17 -7.57
N ASP A 326 -27.42 1.20 -8.89
CA ASP A 326 -28.21 2.24 -9.59
C ASP A 326 -29.69 2.24 -9.19
N ASP A 327 -30.23 1.09 -8.79
CA ASP A 327 -31.61 0.96 -8.28
C ASP A 327 -31.77 1.34 -6.79
N GLY A 328 -30.68 1.73 -6.09
CA GLY A 328 -30.69 2.12 -4.69
C GLY A 328 -31.05 1.02 -3.69
N LYS A 329 -31.08 -0.28 -4.12
CA LYS A 329 -31.49 -1.39 -3.26
C LYS A 329 -30.35 -2.00 -2.45
N GLY A 330 -29.11 -1.55 -2.64
CA GLY A 330 -27.94 -2.01 -1.90
C GLY A 330 -26.66 -1.37 -2.38
N LEU A 331 -25.55 -1.84 -1.85
CA LEU A 331 -24.22 -1.32 -2.11
C LEU A 331 -23.26 -2.41 -2.58
N TYR A 332 -22.41 -2.06 -3.53
CA TYR A 332 -21.19 -2.80 -3.82
C TYR A 332 -20.09 -2.35 -2.88
N PHE A 333 -19.22 -3.28 -2.49
CA PHE A 333 -18.09 -3.02 -1.61
C PHE A 333 -16.97 -4.03 -1.85
N GLN A 334 -15.78 -3.73 -1.36
CA GLN A 334 -14.66 -4.67 -1.33
C GLN A 334 -14.26 -5.03 0.09
N TYR A 335 -13.70 -6.22 0.26
CA TYR A 335 -13.20 -6.73 1.52
C TYR A 335 -12.13 -7.80 1.29
N ASP A 336 -11.34 -8.12 2.32
CA ASP A 336 -10.36 -9.20 2.27
C ASP A 336 -10.88 -10.43 3.02
N ASP A 337 -10.73 -11.60 2.39
CA ASP A 337 -11.07 -12.89 2.97
C ASP A 337 -9.99 -13.93 2.63
N LYS A 338 -9.33 -14.48 3.67
CA LYS A 338 -8.26 -15.48 3.56
C LYS A 338 -7.18 -15.12 2.54
N GLY A 339 -6.72 -13.86 2.59
CA GLY A 339 -5.68 -13.34 1.70
C GLY A 339 -6.15 -12.98 0.28
N MET A 340 -7.44 -13.05 -0.02
CA MET A 340 -8.03 -12.65 -1.29
C MET A 340 -8.84 -11.37 -1.12
N THR A 341 -8.68 -10.40 -2.00
CA THR A 341 -9.56 -9.24 -2.06
C THR A 341 -10.74 -9.55 -2.97
N LYS A 342 -11.93 -9.32 -2.48
CA LYS A 342 -13.20 -9.65 -3.13
C LYS A 342 -14.05 -8.41 -3.38
N LEU A 343 -14.84 -8.44 -4.43
CA LEU A 343 -15.96 -7.53 -4.67
C LEU A 343 -17.26 -8.23 -4.26
N ALA A 344 -18.05 -7.57 -3.44
CA ALA A 344 -19.34 -8.08 -3.00
C ALA A 344 -20.45 -7.03 -3.13
N TYR A 345 -21.68 -7.48 -2.93
CA TYR A 345 -22.88 -6.66 -2.86
C TYR A 345 -23.62 -6.96 -1.56
N VAL A 346 -24.10 -5.93 -0.88
CA VAL A 346 -25.01 -6.05 0.26
C VAL A 346 -26.34 -5.33 -0.05
N SER A 347 -27.45 -6.01 0.20
CA SER A 347 -28.79 -5.38 0.11
C SER A 347 -29.03 -4.44 1.30
N ASN A 348 -29.99 -3.50 1.19
CA ASN A 348 -30.41 -2.63 2.30
C ASN A 348 -30.92 -3.41 3.54
N TYR A 349 -31.11 -4.72 3.42
CA TYR A 349 -31.53 -5.62 4.51
C TYR A 349 -30.38 -6.51 5.03
N GLY A 350 -29.13 -6.19 4.66
CA GLY A 350 -27.93 -6.89 5.16
C GLY A 350 -27.59 -8.22 4.47
N LYS A 351 -28.29 -8.61 3.40
CA LYS A 351 -27.96 -9.85 2.67
C LYS A 351 -26.73 -9.63 1.77
N VAL A 352 -25.60 -10.25 2.11
CA VAL A 352 -24.35 -10.19 1.38
C VAL A 352 -24.27 -11.31 0.32
N ARG A 353 -23.67 -11.01 -0.84
CA ARG A 353 -23.26 -11.98 -1.86
C ARG A 353 -21.96 -11.55 -2.55
N ASP A 354 -21.07 -12.48 -2.78
CA ASP A 354 -19.84 -12.22 -3.56
C ASP A 354 -20.19 -12.01 -5.04
N ILE A 355 -19.43 -11.12 -5.68
CA ILE A 355 -19.51 -10.81 -7.10
C ILE A 355 -18.25 -11.30 -7.81
N GLU A 356 -17.05 -11.01 -7.24
CA GLU A 356 -15.76 -11.35 -7.81
C GLU A 356 -14.73 -11.60 -6.70
N ASN A 357 -13.80 -12.54 -6.92
CA ASN A 357 -12.87 -13.02 -5.89
C ASN A 357 -11.39 -12.75 -6.20
N GLU A 358 -11.04 -12.17 -7.36
CA GLU A 358 -9.66 -12.07 -7.83
C GLU A 358 -9.19 -10.63 -8.05
N LEU A 359 -9.56 -9.71 -7.15
CA LEU A 359 -9.03 -8.37 -7.20
C LEU A 359 -7.55 -8.37 -6.78
N ALA A 360 -6.68 -7.74 -7.59
CA ALA A 360 -5.25 -7.67 -7.35
C ALA A 360 -4.82 -6.29 -6.88
N GLY A 361 -3.94 -6.27 -5.88
CA GLY A 361 -3.34 -5.06 -5.34
C GLY A 361 -2.20 -4.50 -6.20
N LEU A 362 -1.71 -3.35 -5.77
CA LEU A 362 -0.65 -2.59 -6.46
C LEU A 362 0.75 -2.85 -5.86
N SER A 363 0.88 -3.74 -4.88
CA SER A 363 2.16 -4.07 -4.28
C SER A 363 2.90 -5.07 -5.14
N LEU A 364 3.93 -4.62 -5.86
CA LEU A 364 4.81 -5.50 -6.63
C LEU A 364 5.91 -6.16 -5.77
N GLY A 365 6.31 -5.50 -4.67
CA GLY A 365 7.37 -6.00 -3.80
C GLY A 365 6.94 -7.23 -3.01
N ARG A 366 5.89 -7.08 -2.21
CA ARG A 366 5.38 -8.11 -1.28
C ARG A 366 3.91 -8.42 -1.57
N PRO A 367 3.44 -9.66 -1.29
CA PRO A 367 2.12 -10.13 -1.70
C PRO A 367 1.00 -9.66 -0.76
N TYR A 368 0.96 -8.36 -0.38
CA TYR A 368 -0.14 -7.81 0.40
C TYR A 368 -1.46 -7.88 -0.37
N SER A 369 -2.55 -8.14 0.34
CA SER A 369 -3.90 -8.04 -0.21
C SER A 369 -4.21 -6.62 -0.68
N GLY A 370 -5.26 -6.47 -1.44
CA GLY A 370 -5.70 -5.20 -1.99
C GLY A 370 -6.23 -5.37 -3.41
N GLY A 371 -6.82 -4.32 -3.92
CA GLY A 371 -7.42 -4.26 -5.24
C GLY A 371 -8.31 -3.05 -5.37
N THR A 372 -8.80 -2.78 -6.55
CA THR A 372 -9.78 -1.72 -6.79
C THR A 372 -10.80 -2.17 -7.82
N TYR A 373 -12.01 -1.62 -7.71
CA TYR A 373 -13.07 -1.81 -8.67
C TYR A 373 -13.76 -0.49 -9.03
N SER A 374 -14.48 -0.50 -10.13
CA SER A 374 -15.40 0.53 -10.55
C SER A 374 -16.65 -0.12 -11.11
N ILE A 375 -17.82 0.48 -10.88
CA ILE A 375 -19.10 -0.05 -11.32
C ILE A 375 -19.89 1.00 -12.10
N SER A 376 -20.56 0.57 -13.18
CA SER A 376 -21.42 1.42 -14.01
C SER A 376 -22.87 1.33 -13.55
N LYS A 377 -23.70 2.26 -14.02
CA LYS A 377 -25.14 2.28 -13.72
C LYS A 377 -25.87 0.97 -14.10
N ASN A 378 -25.44 0.29 -15.15
CA ASN A 378 -26.04 -0.99 -15.59
C ASN A 378 -25.46 -2.22 -14.89
N GLY A 379 -24.63 -2.05 -13.83
CA GLY A 379 -24.06 -3.15 -13.03
C GLY A 379 -22.87 -3.86 -13.66
N ARG A 380 -22.32 -3.37 -14.79
CA ARG A 380 -21.02 -3.82 -15.29
C ARG A 380 -19.92 -3.29 -14.40
N TYR A 381 -18.89 -4.09 -14.16
CA TYR A 381 -17.76 -3.68 -13.34
C TYR A 381 -16.43 -3.81 -14.09
N ALA A 382 -15.47 -3.03 -13.66
CA ALA A 382 -14.05 -3.14 -14.03
C ALA A 382 -13.23 -3.28 -12.75
N ILE A 383 -12.24 -4.16 -12.78
CA ILE A 383 -11.38 -4.49 -11.62
C ILE A 383 -9.91 -4.49 -12.00
N THR A 384 -9.05 -4.26 -11.02
CA THR A 384 -7.67 -4.74 -11.08
C THR A 384 -7.68 -6.24 -10.84
N TYR A 385 -7.13 -7.02 -11.77
CA TYR A 385 -7.13 -8.47 -11.77
C TYR A 385 -5.71 -9.02 -11.73
N GLY A 386 -5.44 -10.04 -10.95
CA GLY A 386 -4.13 -10.68 -10.91
C GLY A 386 -4.03 -11.79 -9.88
N ASN A 387 -2.92 -12.53 -9.93
CA ASN A 387 -2.66 -13.68 -9.07
C ASN A 387 -1.16 -13.75 -8.72
N VAL A 388 -0.68 -14.90 -8.24
CA VAL A 388 0.74 -15.11 -7.86
C VAL A 388 1.72 -15.07 -9.03
N TYR A 389 1.23 -15.18 -10.27
CA TYR A 389 2.07 -15.21 -11.48
C TYR A 389 1.99 -13.91 -12.30
N ASN A 390 1.00 -13.06 -12.03
CA ASN A 390 0.80 -11.83 -12.79
C ASN A 390 0.54 -10.66 -11.84
N PRO A 391 1.27 -9.52 -12.00
CA PRO A 391 0.85 -8.24 -11.47
C PRO A 391 -0.56 -7.88 -11.94
N SER A 392 -1.14 -6.81 -11.40
CA SER A 392 -2.51 -6.45 -11.76
C SER A 392 -2.66 -6.07 -13.24
N ASP A 393 -3.63 -6.69 -13.86
CA ASP A 393 -4.19 -6.38 -15.18
C ASP A 393 -5.59 -5.77 -15.06
N LEU A 394 -6.18 -5.38 -16.18
CA LEU A 394 -7.56 -4.96 -16.25
C LEU A 394 -8.46 -6.16 -16.58
N ALA A 395 -9.51 -6.35 -15.78
CA ALA A 395 -10.61 -7.23 -16.13
C ALA A 395 -11.97 -6.52 -15.99
N VAL A 396 -12.96 -7.03 -16.67
CA VAL A 396 -14.35 -6.55 -16.61
C VAL A 396 -15.28 -7.71 -16.35
N GLY A 397 -16.45 -7.41 -15.77
CA GLY A 397 -17.43 -8.46 -15.55
C GLY A 397 -18.86 -7.97 -15.44
N TYR A 398 -19.79 -8.93 -15.61
CA TYR A 398 -21.22 -8.73 -15.50
C TYR A 398 -21.92 -10.07 -15.27
N ASN A 399 -22.87 -10.14 -14.32
CA ASN A 399 -23.66 -11.34 -14.02
C ASN A 399 -22.84 -12.63 -13.87
N GLY A 400 -21.73 -12.58 -13.12
CA GLY A 400 -20.88 -13.74 -12.84
C GLY A 400 -19.98 -14.20 -14.00
N LYS A 401 -19.91 -13.43 -15.07
CA LYS A 401 -18.96 -13.66 -16.17
C LYS A 401 -17.91 -12.57 -16.15
N MET A 402 -16.64 -12.96 -16.07
CA MET A 402 -15.49 -12.07 -16.07
C MET A 402 -14.62 -12.33 -17.32
N SER A 403 -13.98 -11.28 -17.82
CA SER A 403 -13.02 -11.34 -18.91
C SER A 403 -11.82 -10.44 -18.61
N ARG A 404 -10.61 -10.99 -18.64
CA ARG A 404 -9.37 -10.24 -18.60
C ARG A 404 -9.18 -9.49 -19.93
N LEU A 405 -8.92 -8.19 -19.88
CA LEU A 405 -8.78 -7.34 -21.06
C LEU A 405 -7.34 -6.99 -21.42
N THR A 406 -6.42 -7.06 -20.45
CA THR A 406 -4.98 -6.76 -20.66
C THR A 406 -4.12 -7.93 -20.21
N ASP A 407 -2.91 -8.01 -20.74
CA ASP A 407 -1.84 -8.94 -20.35
C ASP A 407 -0.51 -8.20 -20.46
N LEU A 408 -0.29 -7.24 -19.53
CA LEU A 408 0.77 -6.24 -19.64
C LEU A 408 2.18 -6.82 -19.55
N ASN A 409 2.35 -7.96 -18.88
CA ASN A 409 3.66 -8.57 -18.67
C ASN A 409 3.86 -9.84 -19.50
N LYS A 410 3.04 -10.05 -20.55
CA LYS A 410 3.13 -11.24 -21.40
C LYS A 410 4.50 -11.38 -22.06
N ASP A 411 5.03 -10.29 -22.58
CA ASP A 411 6.34 -10.21 -23.21
C ASP A 411 7.48 -10.58 -22.26
N LEU A 412 7.38 -10.27 -20.97
CA LEU A 412 8.34 -10.67 -19.94
C LEU A 412 8.16 -12.16 -19.57
N PHE A 413 6.96 -12.57 -19.21
CA PHE A 413 6.71 -13.90 -18.63
C PHE A 413 6.61 -15.04 -19.67
N ASP A 414 6.53 -14.74 -20.96
CA ASP A 414 6.74 -15.73 -22.02
C ASP A 414 8.21 -16.24 -22.05
N TYR A 415 9.17 -15.46 -21.53
CA TYR A 415 10.60 -15.80 -21.52
C TYR A 415 11.14 -16.07 -20.11
N LYS A 416 10.51 -15.56 -19.04
CA LYS A 416 10.99 -15.67 -17.67
C LYS A 416 10.13 -16.63 -16.85
N LYS A 417 10.76 -17.63 -16.28
CA LYS A 417 10.09 -18.62 -15.42
C LYS A 417 10.04 -18.13 -13.98
N LEU A 418 8.85 -18.15 -13.43
CA LEU A 418 8.58 -17.89 -12.02
C LEU A 418 8.58 -19.19 -11.20
N GLY A 419 8.79 -19.05 -9.90
CA GLY A 419 8.63 -20.12 -8.93
C GLY A 419 7.15 -20.51 -8.78
N ASN A 420 6.89 -21.81 -8.56
CA ASN A 420 5.55 -22.32 -8.30
C ASN A 420 5.09 -21.94 -6.89
N VAL A 421 3.86 -21.48 -6.76
CA VAL A 421 3.25 -21.04 -5.49
C VAL A 421 2.13 -22.01 -5.11
N GLU A 422 2.23 -22.56 -3.90
CA GLU A 422 1.25 -23.51 -3.33
C GLU A 422 0.68 -22.96 -2.03
N GLU A 423 -0.60 -23.08 -1.83
CA GLU A 423 -1.27 -22.76 -0.56
C GLU A 423 -0.93 -23.81 0.49
N VAL A 424 -0.68 -23.38 1.72
CA VAL A 424 -0.29 -24.24 2.84
C VAL A 424 -1.10 -23.89 4.08
N TRP A 425 -1.65 -24.90 4.72
CA TRP A 425 -2.31 -24.82 6.02
C TRP A 425 -1.61 -25.72 7.04
N TYR A 426 -1.38 -25.21 8.23
CA TYR A 426 -0.79 -25.99 9.32
C TYR A 426 -1.34 -25.55 10.67
N LYS A 427 -1.15 -26.39 11.70
CA LYS A 427 -1.63 -26.10 13.05
C LYS A 427 -0.58 -25.35 13.87
N SER A 428 -1.02 -24.30 14.57
CA SER A 428 -0.22 -23.65 15.61
C SER A 428 0.09 -24.63 16.75
N SER A 429 1.34 -24.64 17.19
CA SER A 429 1.76 -25.44 18.36
C SER A 429 1.20 -24.90 19.68
N PHE A 430 0.80 -23.63 19.72
CA PHE A 430 0.28 -23.00 20.92
C PHE A 430 -1.14 -23.45 21.27
N ASP A 431 -2.05 -23.45 20.31
CA ASP A 431 -3.49 -23.69 20.55
C ASP A 431 -4.18 -24.53 19.48
N GLY A 432 -3.45 -25.05 18.50
CA GLY A 432 -4.00 -25.88 17.44
C GLY A 432 -4.81 -25.16 16.37
N ARG A 433 -4.82 -23.81 16.35
CA ARG A 433 -5.46 -23.02 15.30
C ARG A 433 -4.86 -23.32 13.95
N ASP A 434 -5.68 -23.20 12.91
CA ASP A 434 -5.22 -23.24 11.53
C ASP A 434 -4.51 -21.93 11.18
N ILE A 435 -3.29 -22.04 10.67
CA ILE A 435 -2.49 -20.95 10.16
C ILE A 435 -2.33 -21.11 8.66
N HIS A 436 -2.63 -20.03 7.94
CA HIS A 436 -2.60 -19.98 6.48
C HIS A 436 -1.29 -19.40 5.97
N GLY A 437 -0.77 -19.96 4.88
CA GLY A 437 0.43 -19.46 4.22
C GLY A 437 0.58 -19.97 2.80
N TRP A 438 1.67 -19.61 2.19
CA TRP A 438 2.03 -20.01 0.83
C TRP A 438 3.49 -20.43 0.78
N LEU A 439 3.73 -21.49 0.02
CA LEU A 439 5.05 -22.04 -0.25
C LEU A 439 5.43 -21.73 -1.69
N VAL A 440 6.55 -21.04 -1.88
CA VAL A 440 7.08 -20.75 -3.21
C VAL A 440 8.31 -21.62 -3.45
N LYS A 441 8.25 -22.45 -4.49
CA LYS A 441 9.32 -23.35 -4.92
C LYS A 441 10.14 -22.70 -6.05
N PRO A 442 11.45 -22.94 -6.14
CA PRO A 442 12.28 -22.40 -7.22
C PRO A 442 11.77 -22.74 -8.62
N PRO A 443 12.02 -21.89 -9.64
CA PRO A 443 11.84 -22.30 -11.04
C PRO A 443 12.62 -23.58 -11.33
N ASN A 444 12.01 -24.52 -12.04
CA ASN A 444 12.57 -25.86 -12.31
C ASN A 444 12.83 -26.68 -11.03
N PHE A 445 11.93 -26.58 -10.06
CA PHE A 445 11.99 -27.36 -8.82
C PHE A 445 12.09 -28.86 -9.10
N ASP A 446 12.99 -29.53 -8.37
CA ASP A 446 13.25 -30.97 -8.44
C ASP A 446 13.09 -31.55 -7.01
N SER A 447 12.06 -32.35 -6.79
CA SER A 447 11.74 -32.91 -5.48
C SER A 447 12.79 -33.86 -4.91
N SER A 448 13.76 -34.32 -5.73
CA SER A 448 14.89 -35.14 -5.30
C SER A 448 16.02 -34.32 -4.64
N LYS A 449 16.01 -33.00 -4.83
CA LYS A 449 17.02 -32.08 -4.28
C LYS A 449 16.56 -31.44 -3.00
N LYS A 450 17.49 -30.95 -2.19
CA LYS A 450 17.25 -30.17 -0.99
C LYS A 450 17.47 -28.70 -1.27
N TYR A 451 16.59 -27.85 -0.74
CA TYR A 451 16.62 -26.42 -0.92
C TYR A 451 16.63 -25.69 0.42
N PRO A 452 17.42 -24.60 0.55
CA PRO A 452 17.38 -23.75 1.72
C PRO A 452 15.99 -23.07 1.84
N LEU A 453 15.55 -22.85 3.08
CA LEU A 453 14.22 -22.30 3.38
C LEU A 453 14.36 -20.87 3.93
N ILE A 454 13.61 -19.92 3.35
CA ILE A 454 13.39 -18.58 3.90
C ILE A 454 11.98 -18.54 4.51
N LEU A 455 11.88 -18.11 5.77
CA LEU A 455 10.64 -17.61 6.37
C LEU A 455 10.57 -16.10 6.13
N GLU A 456 9.57 -15.66 5.35
CA GLU A 456 9.30 -14.24 5.08
C GLU A 456 8.04 -13.82 5.84
N ILE A 457 8.15 -12.76 6.67
CA ILE A 457 7.13 -12.35 7.62
C ILE A 457 6.57 -10.97 7.21
N HIS A 458 5.24 -10.87 7.08
CA HIS A 458 4.59 -9.60 6.73
C HIS A 458 4.70 -8.54 7.83
N GLY A 459 4.56 -7.29 7.42
CA GLY A 459 4.43 -6.15 8.34
C GLY A 459 2.99 -5.93 8.78
N GLY A 460 2.78 -4.91 9.53
CA GLY A 460 1.53 -4.51 10.15
C GLY A 460 1.81 -4.21 11.61
N PRO A 461 1.34 -5.01 12.59
CA PRO A 461 0.95 -6.43 12.49
C PRO A 461 -0.44 -6.70 11.90
N PHE A 462 -1.38 -5.77 12.07
CA PHE A 462 -2.74 -5.86 11.53
C PHE A 462 -2.74 -5.64 10.01
N SER A 463 -2.33 -6.66 9.28
CA SER A 463 -2.27 -6.72 7.81
C SER A 463 -2.32 -8.19 7.38
N ASN A 464 -2.28 -8.50 6.11
CA ASN A 464 -2.19 -9.87 5.63
C ASN A 464 -1.46 -9.96 4.28
N TYR A 465 -0.80 -11.08 4.06
CA TYR A 465 -0.39 -11.55 2.75
C TYR A 465 -1.53 -12.31 2.06
N GLY A 466 -1.42 -12.46 0.75
CA GLY A 466 -2.42 -13.14 -0.05
C GLY A 466 -1.83 -13.90 -1.23
N PHE A 467 -2.73 -14.49 -2.02
CA PHE A 467 -2.41 -15.16 -3.27
C PHE A 467 -2.13 -14.13 -4.37
N ARG A 468 -0.99 -13.41 -4.23
CA ARG A 468 -0.63 -12.24 -5.04
C ARG A 468 0.78 -12.34 -5.61
N PHE A 469 1.02 -11.70 -6.74
CA PHE A 469 2.36 -11.55 -7.30
C PHE A 469 3.27 -10.80 -6.32
N SER A 470 4.49 -11.30 -6.19
CA SER A 470 5.53 -10.69 -5.38
C SER A 470 6.89 -10.82 -6.08
N ALA A 471 7.41 -9.73 -6.60
CA ALA A 471 8.74 -9.71 -7.21
C ALA A 471 9.83 -10.12 -6.21
N GLU A 472 9.73 -9.69 -4.94
CA GLU A 472 10.69 -10.01 -3.88
C GLU A 472 10.74 -11.52 -3.63
N VAL A 473 9.59 -12.17 -3.44
CA VAL A 473 9.50 -13.61 -3.18
C VAL A 473 9.93 -14.42 -4.43
N GLN A 474 9.52 -14.00 -5.61
CA GLN A 474 9.91 -14.64 -6.87
C GLN A 474 11.42 -14.53 -7.12
N LEU A 475 12.05 -13.42 -6.75
CA LEU A 475 13.51 -13.26 -6.83
C LEU A 475 14.24 -14.17 -5.84
N PHE A 476 13.74 -14.36 -4.61
CA PHE A 476 14.30 -15.34 -3.69
C PHE A 476 14.20 -16.76 -4.26
N ALA A 477 13.04 -17.12 -4.79
CA ALA A 477 12.83 -18.43 -5.44
C ALA A 477 13.76 -18.63 -6.65
N SER A 478 13.96 -17.61 -7.48
CA SER A 478 14.85 -17.64 -8.63
C SER A 478 16.33 -17.88 -8.25
N LYS A 479 16.73 -17.49 -7.04
CA LYS A 479 18.04 -17.76 -6.47
C LYS A 479 18.16 -19.16 -5.83
N GLY A 480 17.11 -19.98 -5.91
CA GLY A 480 17.12 -21.37 -5.46
C GLY A 480 16.65 -21.57 -4.02
N TYR A 481 15.98 -20.59 -3.41
CA TYR A 481 15.37 -20.75 -2.09
C TYR A 481 13.91 -21.22 -2.22
N ILE A 482 13.49 -22.07 -1.30
CA ILE A 482 12.07 -22.23 -0.96
C ILE A 482 11.70 -21.06 -0.04
N VAL A 483 10.55 -20.44 -0.27
CA VAL A 483 10.08 -19.33 0.55
C VAL A 483 8.73 -19.69 1.16
N LEU A 484 8.64 -19.62 2.47
CA LEU A 484 7.37 -19.68 3.22
C LEU A 484 6.99 -18.26 3.62
N TYR A 485 5.77 -17.84 3.27
CA TYR A 485 5.16 -16.66 3.83
C TYR A 485 3.77 -16.98 4.36
N THR A 486 3.42 -16.45 5.53
CA THR A 486 2.23 -16.88 6.28
C THR A 486 1.48 -15.70 6.88
N ASN A 487 0.23 -15.96 7.30
CA ASN A 487 -0.60 -15.06 8.09
C ASN A 487 -0.73 -15.63 9.51
N PRO A 488 0.19 -15.30 10.43
CA PRO A 488 0.06 -15.69 11.84
C PRO A 488 -1.12 -14.96 12.49
N ARG A 489 -1.48 -15.34 13.74
CA ARG A 489 -2.46 -14.58 14.54
C ARG A 489 -2.11 -13.09 14.54
N GLY A 490 -3.12 -12.23 14.56
CA GLY A 490 -2.96 -10.80 14.35
C GLY A 490 -3.16 -10.36 12.91
N SER A 491 -3.06 -11.29 11.94
CA SER A 491 -3.33 -10.97 10.54
C SER A 491 -4.80 -10.63 10.33
N THR A 492 -5.05 -9.64 9.45
CA THR A 492 -6.40 -9.32 8.96
C THR A 492 -6.90 -10.38 7.97
N SER A 493 -8.12 -10.25 7.45
CA SER A 493 -8.70 -11.19 6.47
C SER A 493 -9.27 -12.51 7.06
N TYR A 494 -9.18 -12.71 8.39
CA TYR A 494 -9.67 -13.92 9.08
C TYR A 494 -10.71 -13.62 10.17
N GLY A 495 -11.27 -12.43 10.19
CA GLY A 495 -12.22 -11.95 11.18
C GLY A 495 -11.58 -11.19 12.35
N LYS A 496 -12.43 -10.50 13.12
CA LYS A 496 -11.98 -9.62 14.21
C LYS A 496 -11.37 -10.37 15.38
N GLU A 497 -11.83 -11.60 15.66
CA GLU A 497 -11.28 -12.42 16.73
C GLU A 497 -9.82 -12.77 16.44
N PHE A 498 -9.53 -13.33 15.26
CA PHE A 498 -8.18 -13.74 14.86
C PHE A 498 -7.20 -12.57 14.86
N ALA A 499 -7.61 -11.42 14.32
CA ALA A 499 -6.76 -10.23 14.27
C ALA A 499 -6.46 -9.71 15.68
N ASN A 500 -7.41 -9.70 16.61
CA ASN A 500 -7.21 -9.16 17.97
C ASN A 500 -6.56 -10.15 18.96
N LEU A 501 -6.17 -11.36 18.55
CA LEU A 501 -5.39 -12.28 19.41
C LEU A 501 -4.04 -11.68 19.87
N ILE A 502 -3.55 -10.65 19.17
CA ILE A 502 -2.33 -9.94 19.53
C ILE A 502 -2.58 -8.56 20.17
N HIS A 503 -3.83 -8.18 20.41
CA HIS A 503 -4.15 -6.90 21.03
C HIS A 503 -3.46 -6.77 22.40
N HIS A 504 -2.65 -5.73 22.59
CA HIS A 504 -1.76 -5.52 23.74
C HIS A 504 -0.86 -6.75 24.07
N ASN A 505 -0.61 -7.62 23.08
CA ASN A 505 0.11 -8.89 23.29
C ASN A 505 1.07 -9.20 22.11
N TYR A 506 1.67 -8.17 21.51
CA TYR A 506 2.54 -8.29 20.35
C TYR A 506 3.96 -7.77 20.66
N PRO A 507 5.01 -8.55 20.28
CA PRO A 507 5.00 -9.95 19.82
C PRO A 507 4.80 -10.95 20.97
N ASN A 508 4.23 -12.13 20.68
CA ASN A 508 4.07 -13.23 21.64
C ASN A 508 3.81 -14.57 20.92
N GLN A 509 2.55 -15.09 20.95
CA GLN A 509 2.19 -16.41 20.36
C GLN A 509 2.16 -16.42 18.83
N ASP A 510 2.23 -15.27 18.17
CA ASP A 510 2.54 -15.15 16.76
C ASP A 510 3.92 -15.78 16.40
N TYR A 511 4.87 -15.77 17.35
CA TYR A 511 6.11 -16.55 17.27
C TYR A 511 5.82 -18.06 17.13
N ASP A 512 4.92 -18.62 17.95
CA ASP A 512 4.59 -20.04 17.90
C ASP A 512 3.95 -20.44 16.58
N ASP A 513 3.12 -19.57 16.01
CA ASP A 513 2.53 -19.78 14.68
C ASP A 513 3.61 -19.85 13.58
N LEU A 514 4.56 -18.92 13.61
CA LEU A 514 5.67 -18.88 12.65
C LEU A 514 6.61 -20.08 12.78
N MET A 515 6.96 -20.46 14.01
CA MET A 515 7.81 -21.65 14.26
C MET A 515 7.11 -22.94 13.85
N SER A 516 5.81 -23.04 14.04
CA SER A 516 4.99 -24.17 13.57
C SER A 516 5.03 -24.36 12.06
N GLY A 517 5.08 -23.24 11.30
CA GLY A 517 5.24 -23.27 9.84
C GLY A 517 6.60 -23.87 9.44
N ILE A 518 7.67 -23.48 10.13
CA ILE A 518 9.00 -24.08 9.92
C ILE A 518 8.98 -25.56 10.28
N ASP A 519 8.38 -25.95 11.43
CA ASP A 519 8.27 -27.35 11.85
C ASP A 519 7.45 -28.21 10.89
N HIS A 520 6.45 -27.62 10.25
CA HIS A 520 5.67 -28.28 9.20
C HIS A 520 6.53 -28.56 7.98
N LEU A 521 7.31 -27.56 7.53
CA LEU A 521 8.07 -27.66 6.27
C LEU A 521 9.35 -28.47 6.37
N ILE A 522 10.07 -28.48 7.50
CA ILE A 522 11.30 -29.30 7.62
C ILE A 522 11.05 -30.81 7.60
N LYS A 523 9.80 -31.24 7.69
CA LYS A 523 9.38 -32.64 7.47
C LYS A 523 9.37 -33.02 6.00
N GLN A 524 9.36 -32.03 5.09
CA GLN A 524 9.37 -32.26 3.65
C GLN A 524 10.77 -32.68 3.18
N PRO A 525 10.92 -33.73 2.37
CA PRO A 525 12.21 -34.28 1.97
C PRO A 525 13.08 -33.30 1.16
N PHE A 526 12.44 -32.34 0.49
CA PHE A 526 13.09 -31.33 -0.33
C PHE A 526 13.54 -30.09 0.45
N VAL A 527 13.25 -29.97 1.75
CA VAL A 527 13.72 -28.85 2.58
C VAL A 527 15.06 -29.20 3.24
N ASP A 528 16.05 -28.34 3.04
CA ASP A 528 17.31 -28.43 3.74
C ASP A 528 17.20 -27.82 5.15
N LYS A 529 16.97 -28.69 6.13
CA LYS A 529 16.82 -28.28 7.54
C LYS A 529 18.09 -27.65 8.16
N ASN A 530 19.24 -27.78 7.50
CA ASN A 530 20.49 -27.18 7.95
C ASN A 530 20.69 -25.76 7.40
N ASN A 531 19.83 -25.31 6.49
CA ASN A 531 19.87 -24.00 5.83
C ASN A 531 18.53 -23.28 5.97
N LEU A 532 18.26 -22.78 7.17
CA LEU A 532 17.05 -22.04 7.51
C LEU A 532 17.37 -20.55 7.69
N PHE A 533 16.59 -19.68 7.08
CA PHE A 533 16.77 -18.24 7.10
C PHE A 533 15.45 -17.54 7.44
N VAL A 534 15.51 -16.35 8.05
CA VAL A 534 14.32 -15.57 8.42
C VAL A 534 14.51 -14.11 8.06
N THR A 535 13.45 -13.52 7.51
CA THR A 535 13.39 -12.08 7.21
C THR A 535 11.97 -11.57 7.35
N GLY A 536 11.84 -10.28 7.61
CA GLY A 536 10.58 -9.58 7.64
C GLY A 536 10.80 -8.08 7.76
N GLY A 537 9.79 -7.29 7.43
CA GLY A 537 9.90 -5.82 7.51
C GLY A 537 8.76 -5.21 8.31
N SER A 538 9.04 -4.08 9.00
CA SER A 538 8.05 -3.42 9.86
C SER A 538 7.62 -4.36 10.99
N GLY A 539 6.35 -4.68 11.16
CA GLY A 539 5.89 -5.74 12.06
C GLY A 539 6.63 -7.07 11.86
N GLY A 540 6.88 -7.50 10.61
CA GLY A 540 7.71 -8.67 10.33
C GLY A 540 9.18 -8.50 10.78
N GLY A 541 9.70 -7.27 10.78
CA GLY A 541 11.01 -6.94 11.36
C GLY A 541 11.02 -7.07 12.88
N VAL A 542 9.94 -6.69 13.57
CA VAL A 542 9.74 -6.94 15.01
C VAL A 542 9.83 -8.43 15.30
N LEU A 543 9.06 -9.24 14.55
CA LEU A 543 9.02 -10.68 14.73
C LEU A 543 10.34 -11.35 14.39
N THR A 544 11.03 -10.89 13.34
CA THR A 544 12.37 -11.41 13.02
C THR A 544 13.37 -11.13 14.15
N ALA A 545 13.39 -9.92 14.69
CA ALA A 545 14.23 -9.56 15.84
C ALA A 545 13.84 -10.32 17.11
N TRP A 546 12.55 -10.54 17.34
CA TRP A 546 12.04 -11.36 18.43
C TRP A 546 12.49 -12.80 18.32
N ILE A 547 12.35 -13.41 17.13
CA ILE A 547 12.76 -14.79 16.83
C ILE A 547 14.22 -15.01 17.16
N VAL A 548 15.14 -14.15 16.69
CA VAL A 548 16.58 -14.34 16.95
C VAL A 548 16.95 -14.14 18.43
N GLY A 549 16.14 -13.41 19.19
CA GLY A 549 16.26 -13.28 20.66
C GLY A 549 15.69 -14.48 21.45
N LYS A 550 14.95 -15.40 20.79
CA LYS A 550 14.28 -16.54 21.40
C LYS A 550 14.84 -17.89 20.97
N THR A 551 15.45 -17.98 19.78
CA THR A 551 16.00 -19.22 19.24
C THR A 551 17.23 -18.96 18.37
N ASP A 552 18.15 -19.91 18.33
CA ASP A 552 19.34 -19.95 17.45
C ASP A 552 19.14 -20.89 16.25
N ARG A 553 17.90 -21.23 15.93
CA ARG A 553 17.53 -22.19 14.88
C ARG A 553 17.93 -21.76 13.46
N PHE A 554 18.01 -20.46 13.20
CA PHE A 554 18.27 -19.91 11.87
C PHE A 554 19.77 -19.66 11.66
N ASN A 555 20.25 -19.96 10.44
CA ASN A 555 21.65 -19.75 10.05
C ASN A 555 21.99 -18.25 9.93
N ALA A 556 21.03 -17.44 9.46
CA ALA A 556 21.12 -15.98 9.44
C ALA A 556 19.71 -15.35 9.41
N ALA A 557 19.66 -14.08 9.81
CA ALA A 557 18.44 -13.28 9.83
C ALA A 557 18.66 -11.92 9.17
N VAL A 558 17.59 -11.38 8.56
CA VAL A 558 17.55 -9.98 8.10
C VAL A 558 16.34 -9.26 8.67
N VAL A 559 16.60 -8.33 9.57
CA VAL A 559 15.63 -7.51 10.27
C VAL A 559 15.45 -6.20 9.50
N ALA A 560 14.38 -6.08 8.72
CA ALA A 560 14.17 -4.90 7.89
C ALA A 560 13.23 -3.90 8.57
N LYS A 561 13.68 -2.64 8.70
CA LYS A 561 12.87 -1.51 9.21
C LYS A 561 11.99 -1.90 10.42
N PRO A 562 12.60 -2.39 11.53
CA PRO A 562 11.90 -2.94 12.68
C PRO A 562 11.40 -1.88 13.65
N VAL A 563 10.53 -2.30 14.60
CA VAL A 563 10.46 -1.72 15.94
C VAL A 563 11.20 -2.64 16.89
N ILE A 564 12.16 -2.10 17.60
CA ILE A 564 13.00 -2.86 18.52
C ILE A 564 12.71 -2.51 19.97
N ASN A 565 12.37 -1.26 20.21
CA ASN A 565 12.11 -0.71 21.53
C ASN A 565 10.78 0.05 21.49
N TRP A 566 9.73 -0.58 22.00
CA TRP A 566 8.38 0.02 21.98
C TRP A 566 8.32 1.35 22.74
N TYR A 567 9.15 1.54 23.76
CA TYR A 567 9.20 2.79 24.51
C TYR A 567 9.67 3.95 23.63
N SER A 568 10.81 3.80 22.94
CA SER A 568 11.32 4.83 22.03
C SER A 568 10.43 4.99 20.80
N PHE A 569 9.93 3.88 20.23
CA PHE A 569 9.09 3.90 19.05
C PHE A 569 7.82 4.73 19.23
N VAL A 570 7.06 4.49 20.31
CA VAL A 570 5.80 5.21 20.56
C VAL A 570 6.03 6.72 20.70
N LEU A 571 7.17 7.15 21.23
CA LEU A 571 7.49 8.56 21.42
C LEU A 571 8.19 9.21 20.21
N TYR A 572 8.63 8.41 19.23
CA TYR A 572 9.44 8.91 18.12
C TYR A 572 8.85 8.62 16.73
N ALA A 573 7.89 7.70 16.58
CA ALA A 573 7.26 7.39 15.30
C ALA A 573 6.29 8.49 14.82
N ASP A 574 5.90 8.43 13.57
CA ASP A 574 5.06 9.44 12.90
C ASP A 574 3.56 9.38 13.25
N ASN A 575 3.12 8.40 14.06
CA ASN A 575 1.73 8.21 14.45
C ASN A 575 1.57 7.89 15.94
N THR A 576 2.30 8.63 16.77
CA THR A 576 2.36 8.48 18.22
C THR A 576 0.99 8.43 18.89
N ASN A 577 0.10 9.36 18.51
CA ASN A 577 -1.26 9.49 19.06
C ASN A 577 -2.17 8.27 18.79
N PHE A 578 -1.78 7.37 17.91
CA PHE A 578 -2.44 6.10 17.66
C PHE A 578 -1.77 4.96 18.44
N TYR A 579 -0.45 4.78 18.33
CA TYR A 579 0.22 3.58 18.80
C TYR A 579 0.12 3.34 20.31
N TYR A 580 0.20 4.39 21.14
CA TYR A 580 0.17 4.24 22.59
C TYR A 580 -1.17 3.79 23.17
N LYS A 581 -2.28 3.99 22.42
CA LYS A 581 -3.63 3.60 22.83
C LYS A 581 -4.08 2.26 22.22
N TYR A 582 -3.81 2.07 20.93
CA TYR A 582 -4.36 0.96 20.14
C TYR A 582 -3.47 -0.28 20.15
N TRP A 583 -2.15 -0.09 20.16
CA TRP A 583 -1.21 -1.20 20.16
C TRP A 583 -0.60 -1.48 21.52
N GLN A 584 -0.61 -0.50 22.41
CA GLN A 584 -0.08 -0.55 23.76
C GLN A 584 -1.18 -0.17 24.76
N PRO A 585 -1.10 -0.61 26.02
CA PRO A 585 -2.16 -0.38 27.00
C PRO A 585 -2.18 1.04 27.62
N GLY A 586 -1.50 1.98 27.00
CA GLY A 586 -1.38 3.36 27.47
C GLY A 586 0.04 3.90 27.35
N PRO A 587 0.35 5.08 27.91
CA PRO A 587 1.65 5.72 27.75
C PRO A 587 2.79 4.91 28.40
N PRO A 588 4.02 4.96 27.84
CA PRO A 588 5.12 4.09 28.27
C PRO A 588 5.60 4.34 29.70
N TRP A 589 5.50 5.56 30.23
CA TRP A 589 5.89 5.88 31.62
C TRP A 589 4.93 5.28 32.67
N GLU A 590 3.73 4.91 32.29
CA GLU A 590 2.77 4.21 33.17
C GLU A 590 2.81 2.68 32.98
N ASN A 591 3.39 2.19 31.89
CA ASN A 591 3.34 0.77 31.49
C ASN A 591 4.74 0.20 31.15
N LEU A 592 5.80 0.68 31.81
CA LEU A 592 7.20 0.38 31.48
C LEU A 592 7.48 -1.13 31.34
N GLU A 593 7.02 -1.94 32.30
CA GLU A 593 7.25 -3.39 32.29
C GLU A 593 6.64 -4.06 31.05
N HIS A 594 5.41 -3.67 30.69
CA HIS A 594 4.74 -4.17 29.50
C HIS A 594 5.53 -3.84 28.24
N TYR A 595 5.95 -2.57 28.09
CA TYR A 595 6.72 -2.10 26.96
C TYR A 595 8.04 -2.85 26.79
N MET A 596 8.80 -3.00 27.88
CA MET A 596 10.10 -3.68 27.84
C MET A 596 9.96 -5.19 27.61
N LYS A 597 8.95 -5.84 28.21
CA LYS A 597 8.67 -7.26 28.01
C LYS A 597 8.38 -7.60 26.53
N ARG A 598 7.78 -6.66 25.76
CA ARG A 598 7.43 -6.81 24.34
C ARG A 598 8.51 -6.27 23.39
N SER A 599 9.53 -5.59 23.89
CA SER A 599 10.60 -4.99 23.09
C SER A 599 11.70 -6.00 22.77
N PRO A 600 11.97 -6.29 21.47
CA PRO A 600 13.06 -7.19 21.08
C PRO A 600 14.43 -6.81 21.65
N ILE A 601 14.68 -5.52 21.90
CA ILE A 601 15.93 -5.04 22.49
C ILE A 601 16.22 -5.66 23.87
N SER A 602 15.18 -6.00 24.65
CA SER A 602 15.30 -6.65 25.95
C SER A 602 15.91 -8.05 25.86
N TYR A 603 15.94 -8.64 24.68
CA TYR A 603 16.42 -10.00 24.42
C TYR A 603 17.67 -10.02 23.54
N VAL A 604 18.23 -8.87 23.21
CA VAL A 604 19.41 -8.77 22.32
C VAL A 604 20.62 -9.53 22.87
N GLY A 605 20.74 -9.63 24.20
CA GLY A 605 21.80 -10.42 24.87
C GLY A 605 21.73 -11.92 24.62
N ASN A 606 20.59 -12.46 24.15
CA ASN A 606 20.42 -13.88 23.85
C ASN A 606 20.74 -14.21 22.38
N VAL A 607 20.91 -13.19 21.53
CA VAL A 607 21.07 -13.41 20.08
C VAL A 607 22.43 -14.03 19.80
N LYS A 608 22.41 -15.14 19.04
CA LYS A 608 23.60 -15.81 18.49
C LYS A 608 23.60 -15.82 16.97
N THR A 609 22.41 -15.76 16.36
CA THR A 609 22.24 -15.80 14.90
C THR A 609 22.85 -14.57 14.25
N PRO A 610 23.73 -14.71 13.23
CA PRO A 610 24.23 -13.62 12.42
C PRO A 610 23.06 -12.79 11.87
N THR A 611 23.00 -11.49 12.20
CA THR A 611 21.82 -10.66 11.96
C THR A 611 22.17 -9.37 11.23
N MET A 612 21.54 -9.15 10.07
CA MET A 612 21.63 -7.90 9.31
C MET A 612 20.41 -7.02 9.56
N LEU A 613 20.63 -5.72 9.75
CA LEU A 613 19.59 -4.70 9.80
C LEU A 613 19.52 -3.98 8.45
N LEU A 614 18.32 -3.63 7.97
CA LEU A 614 18.13 -2.90 6.72
C LEU A 614 16.99 -1.88 6.87
N THR A 615 17.29 -0.57 6.72
CA THR A 615 16.32 0.50 6.96
C THR A 615 16.55 1.70 6.03
N GLY A 616 15.46 2.39 5.65
CA GLY A 616 15.52 3.65 4.92
C GLY A 616 15.97 4.81 5.84
N GLU A 617 16.84 5.69 5.33
CA GLU A 617 17.33 6.82 6.14
C GLU A 617 16.25 7.81 6.55
N ASN A 618 15.21 7.96 5.73
CA ASN A 618 14.07 8.84 5.98
C ASN A 618 12.82 8.07 6.42
N ASP A 619 13.00 6.91 7.04
CA ASP A 619 11.90 6.16 7.63
C ASP A 619 11.46 6.84 8.93
N TYR A 620 10.27 7.45 8.91
CA TYR A 620 9.66 8.07 10.09
C TYR A 620 8.57 7.18 10.71
N ARG A 621 8.20 6.07 10.06
CA ARG A 621 7.26 5.08 10.57
C ARG A 621 7.93 4.15 11.58
N THR A 622 9.05 3.53 11.20
CA THR A 622 9.94 2.77 12.07
C THR A 622 11.34 3.39 11.96
N PRO A 623 11.61 4.43 12.76
CA PRO A 623 12.77 5.30 12.55
C PRO A 623 14.11 4.56 12.57
N MET A 624 15.09 5.08 11.83
CA MET A 624 16.45 4.53 11.71
C MET A 624 17.05 4.17 13.09
N ALA A 625 16.76 4.98 14.12
CA ALA A 625 17.22 4.77 15.49
C ALA A 625 16.81 3.40 16.07
N GLU A 626 15.69 2.81 15.62
CA GLU A 626 15.29 1.46 16.04
C GLU A 626 16.29 0.42 15.52
N SER A 627 16.68 0.50 14.26
CA SER A 627 17.71 -0.38 13.68
C SER A 627 19.09 -0.15 14.31
N GLU A 628 19.47 1.09 14.55
CA GLU A 628 20.76 1.45 15.16
C GLU A 628 20.89 0.92 16.59
N GLN A 629 19.83 0.98 17.40
CA GLN A 629 19.81 0.41 18.76
C GLN A 629 20.09 -1.10 18.73
N PHE A 630 19.38 -1.85 17.87
CA PHE A 630 19.57 -3.30 17.81
C PHE A 630 20.93 -3.68 17.26
N TYR A 631 21.39 -3.00 16.19
CA TYR A 631 22.72 -3.20 15.63
C TYR A 631 23.82 -2.98 16.67
N THR A 632 23.73 -1.91 17.44
CA THR A 632 24.70 -1.62 18.51
C THR A 632 24.66 -2.69 19.61
N GLY A 633 23.44 -3.11 20.03
CA GLY A 633 23.28 -4.20 20.99
C GLY A 633 23.90 -5.52 20.52
N LEU A 634 23.71 -5.89 19.25
CA LEU A 634 24.34 -7.07 18.63
C LEU A 634 25.87 -6.96 18.66
N LYS A 635 26.43 -5.80 18.28
CA LYS A 635 27.88 -5.56 18.31
C LYS A 635 28.49 -5.66 19.71
N LEU A 636 27.82 -5.10 20.70
CA LEU A 636 28.25 -5.19 22.10
C LEU A 636 28.25 -6.64 22.62
N ASN A 637 27.36 -7.49 22.08
CA ASN A 637 27.32 -8.92 22.38
C ASN A 637 28.18 -9.77 21.44
N SER A 638 29.06 -9.15 20.65
CA SER A 638 29.96 -9.84 19.70
C SER A 638 29.23 -10.70 18.66
N VAL A 639 27.97 -10.40 18.38
CA VAL A 639 27.18 -11.06 17.31
C VAL A 639 27.62 -10.50 15.97
N GLU A 640 27.88 -11.37 14.99
CA GLU A 640 28.19 -10.93 13.63
C GLU A 640 26.96 -10.23 13.02
N SER A 641 27.12 -8.95 12.69
CA SER A 641 26.02 -8.11 12.26
C SER A 641 26.47 -7.01 11.30
N MET A 642 25.52 -6.59 10.45
CA MET A 642 25.67 -5.49 9.49
C MET A 642 24.44 -4.58 9.53
N LEU A 643 24.63 -3.28 9.34
CA LEU A 643 23.57 -2.29 9.18
C LEU A 643 23.62 -1.77 7.73
N ILE A 644 22.56 -2.02 6.98
CA ILE A 644 22.35 -1.47 5.63
C ILE A 644 21.41 -0.27 5.72
N ARG A 645 21.92 0.89 5.36
CA ARG A 645 21.16 2.15 5.27
C ARG A 645 20.82 2.41 3.80
N ILE A 646 19.55 2.61 3.49
CA ILE A 646 19.11 2.95 2.12
C ILE A 646 18.94 4.46 2.02
N PRO A 647 19.84 5.17 1.31
CA PRO A 647 19.83 6.63 1.24
C PRO A 647 18.51 7.19 0.73
N GLY A 648 17.96 8.16 1.44
CA GLY A 648 16.74 8.88 1.05
C GLY A 648 15.45 8.05 1.04
N ALA A 649 15.50 6.74 1.35
CA ALA A 649 14.31 5.92 1.36
C ALA A 649 13.48 6.15 2.64
N SER A 650 12.17 6.19 2.48
CA SER A 650 11.17 6.16 3.56
C SER A 650 10.88 4.71 3.98
N HIS A 651 9.85 4.50 4.80
CA HIS A 651 9.34 3.17 5.16
C HIS A 651 9.03 2.30 3.93
N GLY A 652 8.57 2.93 2.85
CA GLY A 652 8.35 2.29 1.55
C GLY A 652 9.62 2.08 0.75
N ILE A 653 10.62 1.37 1.27
CA ILE A 653 11.93 1.14 0.63
C ILE A 653 11.79 0.77 -0.85
N ALA A 654 10.87 -0.15 -1.17
CA ALA A 654 10.62 -0.63 -2.52
C ALA A 654 9.89 0.36 -3.45
N ALA A 655 9.66 1.60 -3.01
CA ALA A 655 9.04 2.63 -3.85
C ALA A 655 9.89 3.02 -5.07
N ARG A 656 11.22 2.82 -5.00
CA ARG A 656 12.12 2.87 -6.16
C ARG A 656 12.47 1.47 -6.62
N PRO A 657 12.47 1.18 -7.94
CA PRO A 657 12.86 -0.14 -8.47
C PRO A 657 14.24 -0.60 -8.01
N SER A 658 15.26 0.27 -8.07
CA SER A 658 16.62 -0.07 -7.64
C SER A 658 16.72 -0.37 -6.13
N ASN A 659 15.89 0.25 -5.29
CA ASN A 659 15.86 -0.03 -3.86
C ASN A 659 15.26 -1.41 -3.56
N LEU A 660 14.24 -1.86 -4.32
CA LEU A 660 13.73 -3.23 -4.25
C LEU A 660 14.85 -4.22 -4.60
N ILE A 661 15.57 -3.98 -5.70
CA ILE A 661 16.71 -4.81 -6.12
C ILE A 661 17.80 -4.83 -5.05
N THR A 662 18.16 -3.67 -4.51
CA THR A 662 19.15 -3.56 -3.43
C THR A 662 18.75 -4.37 -2.21
N LYS A 663 17.49 -4.25 -1.78
CA LYS A 663 16.94 -5.00 -0.65
C LYS A 663 17.04 -6.51 -0.86
N VAL A 664 16.56 -7.01 -2.00
CA VAL A 664 16.61 -8.46 -2.32
C VAL A 664 18.03 -8.97 -2.39
N ASN A 665 18.92 -8.24 -3.07
CA ASN A 665 20.31 -8.62 -3.20
C ASN A 665 21.05 -8.60 -1.86
N ALA A 666 20.81 -7.62 -0.99
CA ALA A 666 21.37 -7.55 0.35
C ALA A 666 20.94 -8.76 1.20
N ILE A 667 19.63 -9.07 1.22
CA ILE A 667 19.06 -10.20 1.94
C ILE A 667 19.69 -11.51 1.46
N THR A 668 19.70 -11.75 0.16
CA THR A 668 20.23 -13.01 -0.40
C THR A 668 21.74 -13.12 -0.26
N ALA A 669 22.50 -12.03 -0.39
CA ALA A 669 23.96 -12.05 -0.15
C ALA A 669 24.30 -12.38 1.31
N TRP A 670 23.49 -11.86 2.26
CA TRP A 670 23.66 -12.20 3.67
C TRP A 670 23.38 -13.68 3.94
N PHE A 671 22.30 -14.23 3.35
CA PHE A 671 21.95 -15.64 3.52
C PHE A 671 22.97 -16.58 2.86
N GLU A 672 23.46 -16.27 1.65
CA GLU A 672 24.51 -17.06 0.98
C GLU A 672 25.82 -17.10 1.78
N LYS A 673 26.17 -16.03 2.50
CA LYS A 673 27.37 -15.99 3.36
C LYS A 673 27.31 -17.03 4.49
N TYR A 674 26.10 -17.37 4.99
CA TYR A 674 25.91 -18.30 6.12
C TYR A 674 25.25 -19.62 5.72
N LYS A 675 25.11 -19.87 4.45
CA LYS A 675 24.64 -21.15 3.92
C LYS A 675 25.71 -22.21 4.10
N LYS A 676 25.32 -23.38 4.63
CA LYS A 676 26.19 -24.54 4.90
C LYS A 676 26.24 -25.50 3.72
#